data_62877b9d6740b1c43d7015a38927c6c3
#
_entry.id   62877b9d6740b1c43d7015a38927c6c3
#
_cell.length_a   1.000
_cell.length_b   1.000
_cell.length_c   1.000
_cell.angle_alpha   90.00
_cell.angle_beta   90.00
_cell.angle_gamma   90.00
#
_symmetry.space_group_name_H-M   'P 1'
#
loop_
_entity.id
_entity.type
_entity.pdbx_description
1 polymer ?
#
loop_
_entity_poly.entity_id
_entity_poly.type
_entity_poly.pdbx_seq_one_letter_code
_entity_poly.pdbx_strand_id
1 'polypeptide(L)'
;MKVQRRGMHKMDDRKYKLIITLKSDLCAGSGYSYAGIIDNDICYDAFGIPYIAARRLKGCLREAAELIGLSEEEISDLFGSGGADGVKGIYIDNGYMDHYEDIRRDIEKLGKKFRSYITPQSILEQFTTVKAQTKIGKGGAAEDNSLRYTRTVNHYSPLNLTEEMRFTAIVVLPGRISEERKEAFKNTVAALRNIGMNRNRGLGSVRCILEDIPQDNTGMLPEIIENGTKCDRMSDDTAEYTLQYTVKNVSPLVMSTSNDFKTEKYISGRSVLGFFAGVYLRTSGKSAEDDEFKELFLKNKVLFSGLYPAEEREKGIDIYYPAPAFINRLKKTKKYVNISKDVPHTEEECSIYEIPAEYASRYGNQPKRLKGKFVCMKDGGILVKEPATDIVYHHTKKSKRQGAVDGDLLYTTEVLRENQLFAGEITGRGDQIKVLAELLTANTLRFGKSKSAQYGTCVLAEKPQIIKRSGARRVYEKESRVLAILESDAVFVNQAGYTVRCDEVRKQIRDSLKIREDESKESFSEIESGVLTGYYSKWNLKRTALPVVKAGSTFEFVLADDLVTESEIFWTGENNGEGFGRIRLVENNSSICCINEAKTEEDPMDKPKKVSLLFRKIIIEEARERLMQKAVSTKLAFRNPASLGRVTLMLSESVGENPNDPKAAYQEFVRRIQSIKTDDTKKKAEKILSDLIWKGNSPDSEVLDAAGLQYLPLIEDLREPYSCFREKGDSEDAFETEMAALWSEYLMAVFVQEKYNLKHEEGNHEED
;
A
#
# COMPACT_ATOMS: atom_id res chain seq x y z
N MET A 1 52.52 -15.25 12.09
CA MET A 1 52.04 -14.20 13.00
C MET A 1 50.53 -14.22 12.99
N LYS A 2 49.89 -14.68 14.06
CA LYS A 2 48.44 -14.62 14.25
C LYS A 2 48.06 -13.19 14.56
N VAL A 3 47.45 -12.45 13.60
CA VAL A 3 46.82 -11.18 13.86
C VAL A 3 45.51 -11.47 14.64
N GLN A 4 45.52 -11.20 15.93
CA GLN A 4 44.34 -11.18 16.76
C GLN A 4 43.35 -10.14 16.12
N ARG A 5 42.25 -10.62 15.54
CA ARG A 5 41.09 -9.79 15.22
C ARG A 5 40.54 -9.25 16.53
N ARG A 6 40.83 -7.98 16.84
CA ARG A 6 40.13 -7.22 17.88
C ARG A 6 38.65 -7.26 17.50
N GLY A 7 37.84 -7.80 18.39
CA GLY A 7 36.39 -7.89 18.21
C GLY A 7 35.82 -6.52 17.88
N MET A 8 35.22 -6.40 16.70
CA MET A 8 34.33 -5.29 16.38
C MET A 8 33.21 -5.32 17.42
N HIS A 9 33.15 -4.30 18.28
CA HIS A 9 31.94 -4.07 19.08
C HIS A 9 30.82 -3.78 18.08
N LYS A 10 29.97 -4.76 17.82
CA LYS A 10 28.74 -4.61 17.07
C LYS A 10 27.87 -3.61 17.82
N MET A 11 27.82 -2.36 17.33
CA MET A 11 26.78 -1.41 17.74
C MET A 11 25.52 -1.72 16.93
N ASP A 12 24.86 -2.84 17.24
CA ASP A 12 23.65 -3.26 16.52
C ASP A 12 22.47 -2.34 16.92
N ASP A 13 21.72 -1.90 15.92
CA ASP A 13 20.45 -1.17 16.14
C ASP A 13 19.50 -2.06 16.94
N ARG A 14 18.87 -1.53 18.01
CA ARG A 14 17.88 -2.27 18.80
C ARG A 14 16.48 -1.97 18.33
N LYS A 15 15.68 -3.02 18.17
CA LYS A 15 14.27 -2.93 17.75
C LYS A 15 13.35 -3.12 18.95
N TYR A 16 12.31 -2.28 18.99
CA TYR A 16 11.27 -2.33 20.01
C TYR A 16 9.89 -2.28 19.34
N LYS A 17 8.92 -2.89 19.99
CA LYS A 17 7.52 -2.81 19.68
C LYS A 17 6.87 -1.78 20.62
N LEU A 18 6.42 -0.66 20.07
CA LEU A 18 5.63 0.34 20.78
C LEU A 18 4.16 -0.03 20.65
N ILE A 19 3.54 -0.43 21.77
CA ILE A 19 2.12 -0.77 21.85
C ILE A 19 1.39 0.44 22.43
N ILE A 20 0.36 0.89 21.74
CA ILE A 20 -0.48 2.05 22.08
C ILE A 20 -1.91 1.56 22.23
N THR A 21 -2.43 1.54 23.45
CA THR A 21 -3.83 1.17 23.75
C THR A 21 -4.64 2.44 23.93
N LEU A 22 -5.74 2.58 23.17
CA LEU A 22 -6.64 3.73 23.32
C LEU A 22 -7.47 3.60 24.59
N LYS A 23 -7.57 4.68 25.34
CA LYS A 23 -8.44 4.84 26.51
C LYS A 23 -9.60 5.80 26.26
N SER A 24 -9.54 6.55 25.19
CA SER A 24 -10.61 7.35 24.63
C SER A 24 -10.46 7.46 23.11
N ASP A 25 -11.50 7.88 22.43
CA ASP A 25 -11.49 8.04 20.98
C ASP A 25 -10.36 8.95 20.52
N LEU A 26 -9.73 8.61 19.40
CA LEU A 26 -8.52 9.26 18.91
C LEU A 26 -8.78 10.04 17.63
N CYS A 27 -8.44 11.32 17.61
CA CYS A 27 -8.28 12.10 16.38
C CYS A 27 -6.78 12.25 16.04
N ALA A 28 -6.21 11.25 15.39
CA ALA A 28 -4.85 11.33 14.84
C ALA A 28 -4.90 12.06 13.48
N GLY A 29 -5.19 13.35 13.50
CA GLY A 29 -5.51 14.14 12.32
C GLY A 29 -4.51 13.96 11.18
N SER A 30 -5.01 13.72 9.96
CA SER A 30 -4.22 13.66 8.73
C SER A 30 -3.71 15.03 8.29
N GLY A 31 -4.36 16.09 8.77
CA GLY A 31 -4.24 17.46 8.27
C GLY A 31 -5.13 17.70 7.04
N TYR A 32 -5.91 16.71 6.63
CA TYR A 32 -6.84 16.80 5.52
C TYR A 32 -8.25 17.15 6.01
N SER A 33 -8.99 17.94 5.23
CA SER A 33 -10.41 18.21 5.42
C SER A 33 -11.16 17.78 4.17
N TYR A 34 -12.29 17.12 4.34
CA TYR A 34 -13.15 16.78 3.24
C TYR A 34 -14.18 17.90 3.07
N ALA A 35 -14.00 18.73 2.05
CA ALA A 35 -14.72 19.99 1.87
C ALA A 35 -16.24 19.85 2.08
N GLY A 36 -16.76 20.57 3.09
CA GLY A 36 -18.17 20.64 3.43
C GLY A 36 -18.73 19.46 4.26
N ILE A 37 -17.94 18.39 4.54
CA ILE A 37 -18.43 17.21 5.27
C ILE A 37 -17.60 16.94 6.54
N ILE A 38 -16.26 17.00 6.49
CA ILE A 38 -15.39 16.74 7.62
C ILE A 38 -14.28 17.79 7.68
N ASP A 39 -14.22 18.55 8.78
CA ASP A 39 -13.21 19.59 8.99
C ASP A 39 -11.87 19.00 9.46
N ASN A 40 -11.92 17.97 10.30
CA ASN A 40 -10.73 17.29 10.80
C ASN A 40 -10.86 15.79 10.54
N ASP A 41 -10.06 15.28 9.60
CA ASP A 41 -10.02 13.86 9.27
C ASP A 41 -8.77 13.18 9.83
N ILE A 42 -8.84 11.85 9.98
CA ILE A 42 -7.76 11.00 10.47
C ILE A 42 -6.91 10.41 9.32
N CYS A 43 -5.79 9.78 9.66
CA CYS A 43 -5.02 8.98 8.71
C CYS A 43 -5.65 7.59 8.55
N TYR A 44 -5.88 7.16 7.31
CA TYR A 44 -6.29 5.80 6.94
C TYR A 44 -5.63 5.41 5.62
N ASP A 45 -5.54 4.10 5.37
CA ASP A 45 -4.93 3.55 4.17
C ASP A 45 -5.90 3.46 2.99
N ALA A 46 -5.44 2.90 1.86
CA ALA A 46 -6.25 2.71 0.65
C ALA A 46 -7.42 1.73 0.84
N PHE A 47 -7.44 0.97 1.94
CA PHE A 47 -8.51 0.04 2.29
C PHE A 47 -9.50 0.61 3.31
N GLY A 48 -9.27 1.84 3.80
CA GLY A 48 -10.09 2.47 4.83
C GLY A 48 -9.69 2.08 6.27
N ILE A 49 -8.55 1.43 6.46
CA ILE A 49 -8.07 1.04 7.80
C ILE A 49 -7.32 2.21 8.42
N PRO A 50 -7.71 2.68 9.64
CA PRO A 50 -7.05 3.80 10.29
C PRO A 50 -5.66 3.42 10.82
N TYR A 51 -4.72 4.39 10.79
CA TYR A 51 -3.39 4.26 11.37
C TYR A 51 -2.92 5.57 12.02
N ILE A 52 -1.91 5.47 12.89
CA ILE A 52 -1.27 6.64 13.51
C ILE A 52 0.03 6.94 12.76
N ALA A 53 0.12 8.10 12.12
CA ALA A 53 1.30 8.46 11.34
C ALA A 53 2.57 8.56 12.21
N ALA A 54 3.67 7.96 11.76
CA ALA A 54 4.98 7.92 12.44
C ALA A 54 5.49 9.31 12.83
N ARG A 55 5.30 10.32 11.98
CA ARG A 55 5.68 11.70 12.28
C ARG A 55 4.95 12.27 13.49
N ARG A 56 3.66 11.93 13.63
CA ARG A 56 2.85 12.33 14.78
C ARG A 56 3.33 11.63 16.04
N LEU A 57 3.56 10.30 15.98
CA LEU A 57 4.11 9.54 17.08
C LEU A 57 5.46 10.10 17.54
N LYS A 58 6.37 10.37 16.60
CA LYS A 58 7.67 10.96 16.90
C LYS A 58 7.55 12.34 17.54
N GLY A 59 6.62 13.17 17.08
CA GLY A 59 6.34 14.49 17.63
C GLY A 59 5.77 14.42 19.07
N CYS A 60 4.82 13.51 19.31
CA CYS A 60 4.25 13.32 20.65
C CYS A 60 5.26 12.74 21.66
N LEU A 61 6.13 11.82 21.20
CA LEU A 61 7.22 11.30 22.03
C LEU A 61 8.25 12.40 22.37
N ARG A 62 8.59 13.26 21.40
CA ARG A 62 9.47 14.40 21.66
C ARG A 62 8.87 15.36 22.69
N GLU A 63 7.58 15.68 22.56
CA GLU A 63 6.86 16.50 23.55
C GLU A 63 6.83 15.81 24.93
N ALA A 64 6.65 14.49 24.99
CA ALA A 64 6.71 13.74 26.24
C ALA A 64 8.12 13.76 26.85
N ALA A 65 9.18 13.71 26.04
CA ALA A 65 10.57 13.86 26.52
C ALA A 65 10.83 15.24 27.11
N GLU A 66 10.32 16.31 26.50
CA GLU A 66 10.37 17.67 27.02
C GLU A 66 9.63 17.77 28.38
N LEU A 67 8.45 17.14 28.49
CA LEU A 67 7.64 17.15 29.72
C LEU A 67 8.29 16.42 30.88
N ILE A 68 9.07 15.38 30.65
CA ILE A 68 9.82 14.68 31.74
C ILE A 68 11.17 15.35 32.05
N GLY A 69 11.48 16.47 31.38
CA GLY A 69 12.64 17.29 31.72
C GLY A 69 13.95 16.86 31.03
N LEU A 70 13.92 16.13 29.94
CA LEU A 70 15.13 15.87 29.15
C LEU A 70 15.67 17.17 28.55
N SER A 71 17.00 17.33 28.58
CA SER A 71 17.68 18.46 27.96
C SER A 71 17.55 18.46 26.42
N GLU A 72 17.78 19.62 25.80
CA GLU A 72 17.76 19.71 24.31
C GLU A 72 18.82 18.80 23.65
N GLU A 73 19.97 18.58 24.32
CA GLU A 73 21.00 17.67 23.86
C GLU A 73 20.50 16.22 23.85
N GLU A 74 19.89 15.78 24.97
CA GLU A 74 19.31 14.43 25.09
C GLU A 74 18.20 14.19 24.08
N ILE A 75 17.33 15.19 23.88
CA ILE A 75 16.26 15.15 22.87
C ILE A 75 16.85 15.09 21.47
N SER A 76 17.92 15.87 21.18
CA SER A 76 18.58 15.83 19.89
C SER A 76 19.26 14.50 19.62
N ASP A 77 19.87 13.89 20.63
CA ASP A 77 20.48 12.57 20.53
C ASP A 77 19.45 11.47 20.23
N LEU A 78 18.29 11.52 20.91
CA LEU A 78 17.23 10.54 20.74
C LEU A 78 16.46 10.76 19.44
N PHE A 79 15.98 11.95 19.18
CA PHE A 79 15.06 12.22 18.06
C PHE A 79 15.75 12.73 16.81
N GLY A 80 17.02 13.06 16.88
CA GLY A 80 17.83 13.59 15.81
C GLY A 80 17.74 15.11 15.67
N SER A 81 18.77 15.70 15.10
CA SER A 81 18.84 17.10 14.72
C SER A 81 18.67 17.28 13.21
N GLY A 82 18.09 18.41 12.79
CA GLY A 82 17.94 18.74 11.37
C GLY A 82 19.25 19.21 10.74
N GLY A 83 19.37 19.09 9.42
CA GLY A 83 20.52 19.54 8.62
C GLY A 83 21.30 18.39 7.98
N ALA A 84 22.25 18.74 7.10
CA ALA A 84 23.04 17.76 6.36
C ALA A 84 23.97 16.93 7.27
N ASP A 85 24.49 17.54 8.32
CA ASP A 85 25.36 16.92 9.33
C ASP A 85 24.60 16.52 10.60
N GLY A 86 23.26 16.57 10.56
CA GLY A 86 22.42 16.28 11.69
C GLY A 86 22.51 14.83 12.18
N VAL A 87 22.48 14.67 13.51
CA VAL A 87 22.50 13.36 14.15
C VAL A 87 21.24 12.60 13.79
N LYS A 88 21.37 11.36 13.29
CA LYS A 88 20.22 10.49 13.03
C LYS A 88 19.65 9.97 14.35
N GLY A 89 18.44 10.40 14.69
CA GLY A 89 17.72 9.90 15.84
C GLY A 89 17.03 8.56 15.63
N ILE A 90 16.16 8.21 16.59
CA ILE A 90 15.33 7.03 16.51
C ILE A 90 14.50 7.01 15.21
N TYR A 91 14.28 5.80 14.70
CA TYR A 91 13.31 5.55 13.66
C TYR A 91 12.02 5.00 14.29
N ILE A 92 10.88 5.46 13.77
CA ILE A 92 9.55 4.99 14.19
C ILE A 92 8.74 4.73 12.92
N ASP A 93 8.08 3.57 12.85
CA ASP A 93 7.08 3.26 11.81
C ASP A 93 5.72 3.88 12.14
N ASN A 94 4.78 3.81 11.17
CA ASN A 94 3.38 4.10 11.46
C ASN A 94 2.86 3.13 12.51
N GLY A 95 1.96 3.62 13.36
CA GLY A 95 1.22 2.79 14.29
C GLY A 95 0.05 2.12 13.56
N TYR A 96 0.17 0.85 13.24
CA TYR A 96 -0.90 0.05 12.65
C TYR A 96 -1.67 -0.69 13.73
N MET A 97 -2.96 -0.92 13.50
CA MET A 97 -3.81 -1.67 14.42
C MET A 97 -3.37 -3.13 14.56
N ASP A 98 -3.72 -3.78 15.65
CA ASP A 98 -3.45 -5.20 15.83
C ASP A 98 -4.12 -6.01 14.70
N HIS A 99 -3.41 -7.02 14.19
CA HIS A 99 -3.83 -7.84 13.05
C HIS A 99 -4.03 -7.10 11.71
N TYR A 100 -3.43 -5.92 11.55
CA TYR A 100 -3.55 -5.10 10.34
C TYR A 100 -3.33 -5.88 9.04
N GLU A 101 -2.27 -6.69 8.96
CA GLU A 101 -1.95 -7.46 7.75
C GLU A 101 -3.00 -8.53 7.41
N ASP A 102 -3.54 -9.20 8.43
CA ASP A 102 -4.58 -10.20 8.25
C ASP A 102 -5.89 -9.55 7.78
N ILE A 103 -6.29 -8.46 8.43
CA ILE A 103 -7.47 -7.67 8.08
C ILE A 103 -7.37 -7.17 6.64
N ARG A 104 -6.23 -6.59 6.28
CA ARG A 104 -5.96 -6.07 4.94
C ARG A 104 -6.04 -7.17 3.89
N ARG A 105 -5.41 -8.33 4.12
CA ARG A 105 -5.44 -9.48 3.22
C ARG A 105 -6.86 -9.96 2.98
N ASP A 106 -7.65 -10.06 4.04
CA ASP A 106 -9.04 -10.47 3.96
C ASP A 106 -9.89 -9.46 3.18
N ILE A 107 -9.69 -8.15 3.42
CA ILE A 107 -10.35 -7.07 2.66
C ILE A 107 -9.95 -7.14 1.17
N GLU A 108 -8.68 -7.35 0.86
CA GLU A 108 -8.20 -7.43 -0.52
C GLU A 108 -8.81 -8.62 -1.29
N LYS A 109 -8.89 -9.79 -0.65
CA LYS A 109 -9.52 -10.99 -1.21
C LYS A 109 -11.01 -10.79 -1.44
N LEU A 110 -11.72 -10.28 -0.45
CA LEU A 110 -13.18 -10.14 -0.46
C LEU A 110 -13.66 -8.92 -1.24
N GLY A 111 -12.89 -7.84 -1.26
CA GLY A 111 -13.19 -6.65 -2.04
C GLY A 111 -13.22 -6.91 -3.55
N LYS A 112 -12.57 -7.97 -4.05
CA LYS A 112 -12.71 -8.40 -5.45
C LYS A 112 -14.11 -8.97 -5.73
N LYS A 113 -14.67 -9.77 -4.82
CA LYS A 113 -15.98 -10.43 -4.99
C LYS A 113 -17.14 -9.49 -4.63
N PHE A 114 -17.02 -8.71 -3.57
CA PHE A 114 -18.09 -7.86 -3.01
C PHE A 114 -17.79 -6.37 -3.13
N ARG A 115 -17.22 -5.96 -4.25
CA ARG A 115 -16.73 -4.59 -4.50
C ARG A 115 -17.79 -3.49 -4.37
N SER A 116 -19.06 -3.83 -4.56
CA SER A 116 -20.19 -2.90 -4.40
C SER A 116 -20.47 -2.53 -2.94
N TYR A 117 -20.15 -3.41 -1.99
CA TYR A 117 -20.45 -3.24 -0.57
C TYR A 117 -19.19 -2.97 0.26
N ILE A 118 -18.09 -3.65 -0.06
CA ILE A 118 -16.81 -3.51 0.65
C ILE A 118 -15.99 -2.42 -0.02
N THR A 119 -16.21 -1.20 0.39
CA THR A 119 -15.49 -0.01 -0.07
C THR A 119 -14.57 0.51 1.03
N PRO A 120 -13.50 1.28 0.71
CA PRO A 120 -12.70 1.92 1.74
C PRO A 120 -13.51 2.77 2.71
N GLN A 121 -14.58 3.40 2.23
CA GLN A 121 -15.47 4.22 3.06
C GLN A 121 -16.28 3.35 4.03
N SER A 122 -16.91 2.27 3.57
CA SER A 122 -17.69 1.39 4.43
C SER A 122 -16.84 0.71 5.52
N ILE A 123 -15.57 0.42 5.21
CA ILE A 123 -14.61 -0.10 6.20
C ILE A 123 -14.24 0.98 7.20
N LEU A 124 -13.90 2.19 6.74
CA LEU A 124 -13.50 3.31 7.59
C LEU A 124 -14.60 3.66 8.61
N GLU A 125 -15.85 3.62 8.22
CA GLU A 125 -17.01 3.90 9.07
C GLU A 125 -17.13 2.92 10.23
N GLN A 126 -16.72 1.68 10.07
CA GLN A 126 -16.74 0.69 11.16
C GLN A 126 -15.71 1.00 12.27
N PHE A 127 -14.60 1.62 11.91
CA PHE A 127 -13.52 1.97 12.85
C PHE A 127 -13.68 3.37 13.44
N THR A 128 -14.58 4.20 12.90
CA THR A 128 -14.60 5.62 13.19
C THR A 128 -16.00 6.15 13.51
N THR A 129 -16.02 7.28 14.21
CA THR A 129 -17.24 8.05 14.47
C THR A 129 -16.99 9.50 14.08
N VAL A 130 -17.95 10.13 13.40
CA VAL A 130 -17.93 11.56 13.09
C VAL A 130 -18.66 12.30 14.21
N LYS A 131 -17.95 13.20 14.89
CA LYS A 131 -18.48 14.01 15.99
C LYS A 131 -18.74 15.45 15.53
N ALA A 132 -19.97 15.89 15.65
CA ALA A 132 -20.33 17.29 15.44
C ALA A 132 -19.99 18.11 16.70
N GLN A 133 -19.37 19.25 16.52
CA GLN A 133 -18.98 20.17 17.58
C GLN A 133 -19.33 21.60 17.17
N THR A 134 -19.85 22.39 18.12
CA THR A 134 -20.11 23.82 17.91
C THR A 134 -19.49 24.63 19.03
N LYS A 135 -19.24 25.91 18.76
CA LYS A 135 -18.79 26.88 19.76
C LYS A 135 -20.02 27.55 20.37
N ILE A 136 -20.11 27.54 21.69
CA ILE A 136 -21.17 28.22 22.41
C ILE A 136 -20.71 29.64 22.71
N GLY A 137 -21.50 30.61 22.29
CA GLY A 137 -21.29 32.01 22.52
C GLY A 137 -21.65 32.44 23.97
N LYS A 138 -21.35 33.69 24.31
CA LYS A 138 -21.60 34.23 25.66
C LYS A 138 -23.09 34.20 26.09
N GLY A 139 -24.02 34.13 25.11
CA GLY A 139 -25.44 34.01 25.36
C GLY A 139 -25.97 32.59 25.53
N GLY A 140 -25.14 31.58 25.55
CA GLY A 140 -25.51 30.15 25.70
C GLY A 140 -26.04 29.51 24.39
N ALA A 141 -26.13 30.27 23.30
CA ALA A 141 -26.47 29.75 21.97
C ALA A 141 -25.21 29.42 21.14
N ALA A 142 -25.37 28.56 20.14
CA ALA A 142 -24.28 28.28 19.20
C ALA A 142 -23.92 29.53 18.39
N GLU A 143 -22.62 29.79 18.22
CA GLU A 143 -22.16 30.87 17.34
C GLU A 143 -22.36 30.45 15.88
N ASP A 144 -22.74 31.39 15.01
CA ASP A 144 -22.91 31.19 13.58
C ASP A 144 -21.58 30.69 12.95
N ASN A 145 -21.66 29.77 11.98
CA ASN A 145 -20.54 29.16 11.28
C ASN A 145 -19.52 28.45 12.20
N SER A 146 -19.92 28.02 13.40
CA SER A 146 -19.06 27.34 14.35
C SER A 146 -19.18 25.81 14.35
N LEU A 147 -20.14 25.27 13.60
CA LEU A 147 -20.32 23.81 13.47
C LEU A 147 -19.11 23.18 12.75
N ARG A 148 -18.53 22.18 13.38
CA ARG A 148 -17.37 21.44 12.86
C ARG A 148 -17.58 19.96 13.04
N TYR A 149 -17.21 19.20 12.02
CA TYR A 149 -17.24 17.75 12.04
C TYR A 149 -15.83 17.19 12.17
N THR A 150 -15.63 16.37 13.19
CA THR A 150 -14.33 15.73 13.47
C THR A 150 -14.50 14.22 13.45
N ARG A 151 -13.77 13.53 12.59
CA ARG A 151 -13.71 12.06 12.60
C ARG A 151 -12.74 11.60 13.67
N THR A 152 -13.13 10.59 14.44
CA THR A 152 -12.33 9.98 15.49
C THR A 152 -12.29 8.46 15.30
N VAL A 153 -11.15 7.84 15.61
CA VAL A 153 -11.05 6.39 15.73
C VAL A 153 -11.68 5.99 17.04
N ASN A 154 -12.56 4.99 17.01
CA ASN A 154 -13.23 4.44 18.16
C ASN A 154 -12.21 3.75 19.09
N HIS A 155 -12.36 3.90 20.40
CA HIS A 155 -11.44 3.29 21.36
C HIS A 155 -11.70 1.80 21.63
N TYR A 156 -12.83 1.27 21.18
CA TYR A 156 -13.11 -0.17 21.13
C TYR A 156 -12.95 -0.72 19.71
N SER A 157 -12.46 -1.96 19.63
CA SER A 157 -12.27 -2.63 18.35
C SER A 157 -13.60 -3.05 17.73
N PRO A 158 -13.89 -2.75 16.47
CA PRO A 158 -15.09 -3.27 15.79
C PRO A 158 -15.02 -4.78 15.53
N LEU A 159 -13.84 -5.40 15.68
CA LEU A 159 -13.63 -6.85 15.57
C LEU A 159 -14.01 -7.59 16.84
N ASN A 160 -13.90 -6.91 18.00
CA ASN A 160 -14.32 -7.41 19.29
C ASN A 160 -14.67 -6.21 20.20
N LEU A 161 -15.96 -5.97 20.39
CA LEU A 161 -16.48 -4.79 21.12
C LEU A 161 -16.10 -4.73 22.60
N THR A 162 -15.54 -5.80 23.15
CA THR A 162 -15.04 -5.84 24.53
C THR A 162 -13.56 -5.48 24.64
N GLU A 163 -12.85 -5.39 23.52
CA GLU A 163 -11.42 -5.10 23.48
C GLU A 163 -11.14 -3.64 23.12
N GLU A 164 -10.24 -3.03 23.91
CA GLU A 164 -9.72 -1.71 23.61
C GLU A 164 -8.90 -1.74 22.30
N MET A 165 -9.05 -0.72 21.47
CA MET A 165 -8.29 -0.57 20.25
C MET A 165 -6.81 -0.40 20.55
N ARG A 166 -5.96 -1.22 19.92
CA ARG A 166 -4.51 -1.16 20.04
C ARG A 166 -3.85 -0.90 18.70
N PHE A 167 -2.80 -0.07 18.75
CA PHE A 167 -1.91 0.19 17.64
C PHE A 167 -0.49 -0.22 18.01
N THR A 168 0.22 -0.74 17.04
CA THR A 168 1.61 -1.18 17.20
C THR A 168 2.50 -0.45 16.20
N ALA A 169 3.61 0.13 16.68
CA ALA A 169 4.65 0.73 15.84
C ALA A 169 6.01 0.11 16.16
N ILE A 170 6.82 -0.13 15.13
CA ILE A 170 8.21 -0.56 15.31
C ILE A 170 9.07 0.68 15.56
N VAL A 171 9.87 0.64 16.63
CA VAL A 171 10.86 1.66 16.98
C VAL A 171 12.24 1.06 16.87
N VAL A 172 13.15 1.74 16.18
CA VAL A 172 14.55 1.33 16.09
C VAL A 172 15.44 2.39 16.71
N LEU A 173 16.16 2.01 17.76
CA LEU A 173 17.17 2.84 18.40
C LEU A 173 18.53 2.53 17.73
N PRO A 174 19.22 3.54 17.20
CA PRO A 174 20.57 3.37 16.67
C PRO A 174 21.53 2.81 17.73
N GLY A 175 22.39 1.87 17.35
CA GLY A 175 23.35 1.23 18.26
C GLY A 175 24.30 2.19 18.99
N ARG A 176 24.53 3.40 18.45
CA ARG A 176 25.30 4.48 19.10
C ARG A 176 24.65 5.07 20.37
N ILE A 177 23.35 4.81 20.59
CA ILE A 177 22.62 5.36 21.74
C ILE A 177 23.05 4.61 23.01
N SER A 178 23.49 5.34 24.05
CA SER A 178 23.92 4.77 25.33
C SER A 178 22.76 4.07 26.07
N GLU A 179 23.07 3.17 26.99
CA GLU A 179 22.04 2.50 27.81
C GLU A 179 21.23 3.51 28.65
N GLU A 180 21.88 4.57 29.16
CA GLU A 180 21.22 5.65 29.87
C GLU A 180 20.17 6.36 29.01
N ARG A 181 20.50 6.65 27.75
CA ARG A 181 19.55 7.25 26.79
C ARG A 181 18.43 6.29 26.39
N LYS A 182 18.69 4.98 26.38
CA LYS A 182 17.65 3.98 26.16
C LYS A 182 16.64 3.94 27.30
N GLU A 183 17.13 4.05 28.53
CA GLU A 183 16.25 4.12 29.70
C GLU A 183 15.46 5.44 29.72
N ALA A 184 16.08 6.56 29.36
CA ALA A 184 15.39 7.84 29.17
C ALA A 184 14.28 7.74 28.11
N PHE A 185 14.52 6.99 27.03
CA PHE A 185 13.49 6.74 26.02
C PHE A 185 12.34 5.88 26.54
N LYS A 186 12.60 4.82 27.32
CA LYS A 186 11.55 4.02 27.96
C LYS A 186 10.68 4.88 28.88
N ASN A 187 11.30 5.75 29.68
CA ASN A 187 10.59 6.70 30.55
C ASN A 187 9.74 7.69 29.73
N THR A 188 10.26 8.14 28.59
CA THR A 188 9.52 8.99 27.63
C THR A 188 8.27 8.28 27.11
N VAL A 189 8.37 7.00 26.71
CA VAL A 189 7.23 6.21 26.26
C VAL A 189 6.20 6.02 27.37
N ALA A 190 6.63 5.74 28.61
CA ALA A 190 5.74 5.59 29.75
C ALA A 190 5.01 6.90 30.11
N ALA A 191 5.63 8.04 29.84
CA ALA A 191 5.07 9.37 30.08
C ALA A 191 4.08 9.81 28.98
N LEU A 192 4.07 9.15 27.82
CA LEU A 192 3.15 9.49 26.74
C LEU A 192 1.72 9.06 27.07
N ARG A 193 0.89 10.02 27.49
CA ARG A 193 -0.49 9.82 27.94
C ARG A 193 -1.54 10.24 26.92
N ASN A 194 -1.19 11.10 25.96
CA ASN A 194 -2.14 11.67 25.01
C ASN A 194 -1.53 11.80 23.62
N ILE A 195 -2.30 11.40 22.60
CA ILE A 195 -1.92 11.49 21.19
C ILE A 195 -3.03 12.21 20.42
N GLY A 196 -2.67 12.97 19.38
CA GLY A 196 -3.63 13.55 18.44
C GLY A 196 -4.12 14.93 18.80
N MET A 197 -5.32 15.26 18.28
CA MET A 197 -5.98 16.55 18.43
C MET A 197 -6.99 16.52 19.59
N ASN A 198 -7.39 17.71 20.09
CA ASN A 198 -8.40 17.88 21.13
C ASN A 198 -8.10 17.10 22.44
N ARG A 199 -6.82 16.92 22.77
CA ARG A 199 -6.36 16.21 23.99
C ARG A 199 -6.96 16.79 25.28
N ASN A 200 -7.19 18.11 25.33
CA ASN A 200 -7.80 18.82 26.46
C ASN A 200 -9.33 18.70 26.50
N ARG A 201 -9.93 17.99 25.52
CA ARG A 201 -11.38 17.80 25.39
C ARG A 201 -11.78 16.33 25.43
N GLY A 202 -10.97 15.48 26.09
CA GLY A 202 -11.26 14.06 26.31
C GLY A 202 -10.90 13.12 25.16
N LEU A 203 -10.25 13.60 24.10
CA LEU A 203 -9.79 12.74 23.01
C LEU A 203 -8.33 12.34 23.17
N GLY A 204 -7.99 11.17 22.62
CA GLY A 204 -6.63 10.71 22.44
C GLY A 204 -5.90 10.28 23.70
N SER A 205 -6.61 9.93 24.80
CA SER A 205 -6.00 9.32 25.96
C SER A 205 -5.48 7.92 25.61
N VAL A 206 -4.23 7.62 25.98
CA VAL A 206 -3.56 6.37 25.62
C VAL A 206 -2.75 5.80 26.78
N ARG A 207 -2.50 4.49 26.71
CA ARG A 207 -1.50 3.79 27.49
C ARG A 207 -0.45 3.23 26.53
N CYS A 208 0.83 3.58 26.74
CA CYS A 208 1.93 3.15 25.89
C CYS A 208 2.85 2.18 26.65
N ILE A 209 3.27 1.13 25.97
CA ILE A 209 4.22 0.11 26.46
C ILE A 209 5.28 -0.11 25.39
N LEU A 210 6.54 -0.26 25.81
CA LEU A 210 7.66 -0.58 24.94
C LEU A 210 8.14 -2.00 25.24
N GLU A 211 8.07 -2.89 24.26
CA GLU A 211 8.55 -4.28 24.38
C GLU A 211 9.79 -4.49 23.51
N ASP A 212 10.77 -5.22 24.03
CA ASP A 212 11.96 -5.60 23.28
C ASP A 212 11.59 -6.63 22.18
N ILE A 213 12.07 -6.43 20.98
CA ILE A 213 12.00 -7.44 19.92
C ILE A 213 13.33 -8.20 19.95
N PRO A 214 13.32 -9.52 20.24
CA PRO A 214 14.52 -10.34 20.18
C PRO A 214 15.17 -10.24 18.79
N GLN A 215 16.49 -9.99 18.75
CA GLN A 215 17.24 -9.99 17.51
C GLN A 215 17.54 -11.44 17.12
N ASP A 216 16.65 -12.06 16.41
CA ASP A 216 16.88 -13.39 15.84
C ASP A 216 17.46 -13.23 14.42
N ASN A 217 18.75 -12.87 14.34
CA ASN A 217 19.46 -12.72 13.07
C ASN A 217 19.99 -14.06 12.53
N THR A 218 19.80 -15.17 13.23
CA THR A 218 20.36 -16.48 12.85
C THR A 218 19.63 -17.14 11.69
N GLY A 219 18.39 -16.73 11.39
CA GLY A 219 17.56 -17.35 10.36
C GLY A 219 17.82 -16.89 8.92
N MET A 220 18.52 -15.77 8.71
CA MET A 220 18.66 -15.13 7.38
C MET A 220 20.10 -15.13 6.83
N LEU A 221 20.95 -16.01 7.34
CA LEU A 221 22.30 -16.19 6.75
C LEU A 221 22.19 -16.60 5.28
N PRO A 222 23.01 -16.03 4.39
CA PRO A 222 22.96 -16.34 2.96
C PRO A 222 23.32 -17.79 2.68
N GLU A 223 22.66 -18.38 1.69
CA GLU A 223 23.00 -19.70 1.16
C GLU A 223 24.04 -19.55 0.05
N ILE A 224 25.12 -20.36 0.10
CA ILE A 224 26.16 -20.37 -0.94
C ILE A 224 25.87 -21.50 -1.92
N ILE A 225 25.81 -21.17 -3.21
CA ILE A 225 25.51 -22.11 -4.29
C ILE A 225 26.64 -22.08 -5.31
N GLU A 226 27.30 -23.23 -5.51
CA GLU A 226 28.31 -23.43 -6.55
C GLU A 226 27.92 -24.63 -7.41
N ASN A 227 27.97 -24.45 -8.72
CA ASN A 227 27.56 -25.48 -9.70
C ASN A 227 26.19 -26.14 -9.41
N GLY A 228 25.23 -25.34 -8.92
CA GLY A 228 23.88 -25.79 -8.57
C GLY A 228 23.77 -26.56 -7.24
N THR A 229 24.87 -26.66 -6.47
CA THR A 229 24.89 -27.36 -5.18
C THR A 229 25.11 -26.38 -4.04
N LYS A 230 24.40 -26.59 -2.91
CA LYS A 230 24.59 -25.79 -1.68
C LYS A 230 25.93 -26.15 -1.02
N CYS A 231 26.71 -25.15 -0.65
CA CYS A 231 28.01 -25.25 -0.03
C CYS A 231 28.06 -24.48 1.30
N ASP A 232 28.88 -24.96 2.25
CA ASP A 232 29.07 -24.24 3.52
C ASP A 232 30.01 -23.03 3.40
N ARG A 233 30.87 -23.02 2.38
CA ARG A 233 31.86 -21.95 2.14
C ARG A 233 32.07 -21.74 0.64
N MET A 234 32.46 -20.54 0.28
CA MET A 234 32.93 -20.20 -1.06
C MET A 234 34.26 -20.90 -1.33
N SER A 235 34.40 -21.49 -2.52
CA SER A 235 35.59 -22.21 -2.94
C SER A 235 36.79 -21.31 -3.28
N ASP A 236 36.52 -20.11 -3.79
CA ASP A 236 37.52 -19.13 -4.26
C ASP A 236 37.05 -17.70 -4.03
N ASP A 237 37.72 -16.99 -3.13
CA ASP A 237 37.40 -15.61 -2.78
C ASP A 237 37.73 -14.58 -3.92
N THR A 238 38.51 -15.01 -4.91
CA THR A 238 38.90 -14.18 -6.06
C THR A 238 37.95 -14.35 -7.26
N ALA A 239 37.20 -15.46 -7.28
CA ALA A 239 36.20 -15.71 -8.33
C ALA A 239 35.02 -14.73 -8.24
N GLU A 240 34.29 -14.57 -9.34
CA GLU A 240 33.13 -13.75 -9.42
C GLU A 240 31.89 -14.46 -8.86
N TYR A 241 31.17 -13.80 -7.95
CA TYR A 241 29.93 -14.25 -7.36
C TYR A 241 28.84 -13.22 -7.49
N THR A 242 27.61 -13.67 -7.47
CA THR A 242 26.41 -12.83 -7.45
C THR A 242 25.63 -13.09 -6.16
N LEU A 243 25.38 -12.02 -5.39
CA LEU A 243 24.50 -12.02 -4.23
C LEU A 243 23.10 -11.66 -4.72
N GLN A 244 22.18 -12.63 -4.74
CA GLN A 244 20.76 -12.43 -5.06
C GLN A 244 19.94 -12.32 -3.78
N TYR A 245 19.02 -11.37 -3.75
CA TYR A 245 18.17 -11.17 -2.58
C TYR A 245 16.84 -10.48 -2.95
N THR A 246 15.83 -10.81 -2.15
CA THR A 246 14.47 -10.27 -2.27
C THR A 246 14.11 -9.51 -1.01
N VAL A 247 13.55 -8.33 -1.17
CA VAL A 247 13.08 -7.49 -0.07
C VAL A 247 11.60 -7.23 -0.18
N LYS A 248 10.93 -7.19 0.96
CA LYS A 248 9.55 -6.73 1.10
C LYS A 248 9.54 -5.36 1.77
N ASN A 249 8.92 -4.37 1.15
CA ASN A 249 8.76 -3.08 1.82
C ASN A 249 7.62 -3.16 2.84
N VAL A 250 7.94 -2.98 4.10
CA VAL A 250 6.97 -2.98 5.21
C VAL A 250 6.44 -1.59 5.53
N SER A 251 7.02 -0.56 4.95
CA SER A 251 6.49 0.81 4.94
C SER A 251 6.49 1.35 3.51
N PRO A 252 5.66 2.37 3.20
CA PRO A 252 5.66 2.96 1.87
C PRO A 252 7.05 3.47 1.47
N LEU A 253 7.40 3.42 0.18
CA LEU A 253 8.67 3.92 -0.33
C LEU A 253 8.48 5.19 -1.17
N VAL A 254 9.36 6.15 -0.98
CA VAL A 254 9.47 7.35 -1.83
C VAL A 254 10.81 7.33 -2.53
N MET A 255 10.81 6.95 -3.80
CA MET A 255 12.00 6.92 -4.65
C MET A 255 12.06 8.19 -5.48
N SER A 256 13.22 8.88 -5.45
CA SER A 256 13.36 10.18 -6.13
C SER A 256 13.29 10.05 -7.64
N THR A 257 12.45 10.87 -8.28
CA THR A 257 12.42 11.11 -9.71
C THR A 257 12.90 12.51 -10.05
N SER A 258 12.90 12.90 -11.32
CA SER A 258 13.04 14.28 -11.77
C SER A 258 11.83 15.15 -11.39
N ASN A 259 10.68 14.55 -11.12
CA ASN A 259 9.45 15.19 -10.64
C ASN A 259 9.30 14.93 -9.14
N ASP A 260 9.29 15.98 -8.32
CA ASP A 260 9.23 15.86 -6.86
C ASP A 260 7.93 15.23 -6.33
N PHE A 261 6.86 15.21 -7.14
CA PHE A 261 5.57 14.62 -6.77
C PHE A 261 5.44 13.14 -7.10
N LYS A 262 6.31 12.59 -7.99
CA LYS A 262 6.25 11.20 -8.43
C LYS A 262 7.31 10.34 -7.76
N THR A 263 7.03 9.05 -7.65
CA THR A 263 7.99 8.04 -7.20
C THR A 263 8.41 7.14 -8.37
N GLU A 264 9.71 6.74 -8.40
CA GLU A 264 10.12 5.61 -9.23
C GLU A 264 9.41 4.34 -8.74
N LYS A 265 9.04 3.48 -9.67
CA LYS A 265 8.32 2.23 -9.37
C LYS A 265 9.27 1.04 -9.07
N TYR A 266 10.53 1.32 -8.80
CA TYR A 266 11.56 0.36 -8.41
C TYR A 266 12.61 1.06 -7.52
N ILE A 267 13.47 0.29 -6.86
CA ILE A 267 14.57 0.84 -6.05
C ILE A 267 15.82 0.89 -6.93
N SER A 268 16.32 2.07 -7.26
CA SER A 268 17.48 2.24 -8.16
C SER A 268 18.76 1.66 -7.58
N GLY A 269 19.66 1.12 -8.43
CA GLY A 269 20.98 0.61 -8.01
C GLY A 269 21.81 1.62 -7.25
N ARG A 270 21.68 2.90 -7.60
CA ARG A 270 22.27 4.03 -6.84
C ARG A 270 21.76 4.08 -5.39
N SER A 271 20.48 3.82 -5.15
CA SER A 271 19.91 3.77 -3.79
C SER A 271 20.40 2.55 -3.02
N VAL A 272 20.58 1.43 -3.71
CA VAL A 272 21.15 0.20 -3.17
C VAL A 272 22.60 0.43 -2.75
N LEU A 273 23.45 0.92 -3.65
CA LEU A 273 24.83 1.28 -3.35
C LEU A 273 24.93 2.25 -2.17
N GLY A 274 24.08 3.29 -2.17
CA GLY A 274 24.03 4.28 -1.08
C GLY A 274 23.62 3.70 0.27
N PHE A 275 22.78 2.66 0.29
CA PHE A 275 22.47 1.91 1.51
C PHE A 275 23.70 1.18 2.03
N PHE A 276 24.35 0.36 1.20
CA PHE A 276 25.51 -0.44 1.61
C PHE A 276 26.70 0.44 2.04
N ALA A 277 27.02 1.48 1.28
CA ALA A 277 28.08 2.43 1.62
C ALA A 277 27.78 3.12 2.98
N GLY A 278 26.53 3.54 3.19
CA GLY A 278 26.12 4.16 4.44
C GLY A 278 26.13 3.20 5.64
N VAL A 279 25.80 1.92 5.46
CA VAL A 279 25.91 0.91 6.50
C VAL A 279 27.38 0.60 6.80
N TYR A 280 28.18 0.39 5.76
CA TYR A 280 29.61 0.11 5.91
C TYR A 280 30.32 1.16 6.76
N LEU A 281 30.15 2.46 6.43
CA LEU A 281 30.76 3.56 7.20
C LEU A 281 30.31 3.60 8.66
N ARG A 282 29.08 3.19 8.96
CA ARG A 282 28.57 3.17 10.34
C ARG A 282 29.07 2.00 11.16
N THR A 283 29.26 0.83 10.52
CA THR A 283 29.57 -0.42 11.23
C THR A 283 31.05 -0.76 11.25
N SER A 284 31.83 -0.35 10.23
CA SER A 284 33.25 -0.67 10.13
C SER A 284 34.18 0.25 10.93
N GLY A 285 33.69 1.45 11.30
CA GLY A 285 34.55 2.49 11.90
C GLY A 285 35.58 3.08 10.93
N LYS A 286 35.50 2.75 9.63
CA LYS A 286 36.39 3.22 8.57
C LYS A 286 35.84 4.51 7.93
N SER A 287 36.70 5.22 7.19
CA SER A 287 36.34 6.43 6.47
C SER A 287 36.09 6.15 4.97
N ALA A 288 35.53 7.14 4.27
CA ALA A 288 35.38 7.07 2.82
C ALA A 288 36.72 7.14 2.06
N GLU A 289 37.80 7.48 2.75
CA GLU A 289 39.17 7.55 2.20
C GLU A 289 39.87 6.20 2.21
N ASP A 290 39.36 5.22 2.96
CA ASP A 290 39.94 3.89 3.05
C ASP A 290 39.86 3.14 1.70
N ASP A 291 40.94 2.42 1.36
CA ASP A 291 41.05 1.72 0.08
C ASP A 291 39.97 0.64 -0.10
N GLU A 292 39.60 -0.05 0.98
CA GLU A 292 38.52 -1.04 0.94
C GLU A 292 37.16 -0.40 0.60
N PHE A 293 36.88 0.78 1.17
CA PHE A 293 35.67 1.52 0.81
C PHE A 293 35.66 1.92 -0.66
N LYS A 294 36.83 2.42 -1.16
CA LYS A 294 36.98 2.80 -2.56
C LYS A 294 36.81 1.61 -3.50
N GLU A 295 37.35 0.44 -3.15
CA GLU A 295 37.22 -0.79 -3.93
C GLU A 295 35.77 -1.29 -3.98
N LEU A 296 35.03 -1.21 -2.87
CA LEU A 296 33.66 -1.67 -2.79
C LEU A 296 32.65 -0.73 -3.50
N PHE A 297 32.84 0.60 -3.39
CA PHE A 297 31.75 1.54 -3.71
C PHE A 297 32.13 2.61 -4.76
N LEU A 298 33.41 2.85 -5.07
CA LEU A 298 33.81 3.96 -5.93
C LEU A 298 34.47 3.55 -7.25
N LYS A 299 35.10 2.37 -7.31
CA LYS A 299 35.86 1.93 -8.48
C LYS A 299 35.08 1.13 -9.51
N ASN A 300 33.75 1.08 -9.41
CA ASN A 300 32.88 0.29 -10.31
C ASN A 300 33.26 -1.20 -10.42
N LYS A 301 33.95 -1.76 -9.42
CA LYS A 301 34.34 -3.18 -9.40
C LYS A 301 33.22 -4.08 -8.86
N VAL A 302 32.32 -3.52 -8.10
CA VAL A 302 31.11 -4.17 -7.62
C VAL A 302 29.92 -3.55 -8.34
N LEU A 303 29.07 -4.38 -8.91
CA LEU A 303 27.91 -3.98 -9.70
C LEU A 303 26.64 -4.12 -8.85
N PHE A 304 26.00 -2.99 -8.50
CA PHE A 304 24.76 -2.98 -7.72
C PHE A 304 23.58 -2.83 -8.65
N SER A 305 22.82 -3.89 -8.93
CA SER A 305 21.59 -3.74 -9.70
C SER A 305 20.54 -2.95 -8.94
N GLY A 306 19.54 -2.42 -9.67
CA GLY A 306 18.29 -1.99 -9.03
C GLY A 306 17.56 -3.19 -8.41
N LEU A 307 16.66 -2.90 -7.46
CA LEU A 307 15.69 -3.88 -6.99
C LEU A 307 14.39 -3.65 -7.73
N TYR A 308 14.03 -4.59 -8.56
CA TYR A 308 12.87 -4.52 -9.45
C TYR A 308 11.67 -5.23 -8.85
N PRO A 309 10.43 -4.87 -9.22
CA PRO A 309 9.22 -5.54 -8.76
C PRO A 309 9.34 -7.04 -8.93
N ALA A 310 8.92 -7.79 -7.93
CA ALA A 310 9.01 -9.24 -7.91
C ALA A 310 7.70 -9.89 -7.46
N GLU A 311 7.57 -11.18 -7.70
CA GLU A 311 6.41 -11.98 -7.30
C GLU A 311 6.86 -13.38 -6.93
N GLU A 312 6.38 -13.86 -5.79
CA GLU A 312 6.62 -15.24 -5.35
C GLU A 312 5.69 -16.19 -6.12
N ARG A 313 6.26 -17.28 -6.64
CA ARG A 313 5.53 -18.35 -7.31
C ARG A 313 6.05 -19.70 -6.83
N GLU A 314 5.32 -20.78 -7.14
CA GLU A 314 5.67 -22.14 -6.73
C GLU A 314 7.13 -22.56 -7.04
N LYS A 315 7.72 -22.03 -8.12
CA LYS A 315 9.08 -22.36 -8.58
C LYS A 315 10.15 -21.30 -8.24
N GLY A 316 9.84 -20.32 -7.38
CA GLY A 316 10.77 -19.25 -6.98
C GLY A 316 10.23 -17.84 -7.18
N ILE A 317 11.15 -16.88 -7.31
CA ILE A 317 10.83 -15.46 -7.46
C ILE A 317 10.94 -15.04 -8.92
N ASP A 318 9.84 -14.53 -9.49
CA ASP A 318 9.83 -13.89 -10.79
C ASP A 318 10.14 -12.40 -10.66
N ILE A 319 11.14 -11.91 -11.40
CA ILE A 319 11.57 -10.50 -11.40
C ILE A 319 11.05 -9.82 -12.66
N TYR A 320 10.43 -8.66 -12.49
CA TYR A 320 9.82 -7.88 -13.57
C TYR A 320 10.68 -6.67 -13.89
N TYR A 321 11.26 -6.62 -15.08
CA TYR A 321 12.09 -5.51 -15.57
C TYR A 321 11.25 -4.50 -16.38
N PRO A 322 11.74 -3.26 -16.57
CA PRO A 322 11.03 -2.27 -17.38
C PRO A 322 10.65 -2.84 -18.76
N ALA A 323 9.41 -2.61 -19.17
CA ALA A 323 8.85 -3.24 -20.37
C ALA A 323 9.69 -2.89 -21.62
N PRO A 324 10.16 -3.91 -22.38
CA PRO A 324 10.92 -3.69 -23.60
C PRO A 324 10.13 -2.94 -24.66
N ALA A 325 10.82 -2.13 -25.45
CA ALA A 325 10.22 -1.26 -26.44
C ALA A 325 9.51 -2.03 -27.58
N PHE A 326 9.99 -3.23 -27.90
CA PHE A 326 9.39 -4.07 -28.94
C PHE A 326 8.03 -4.68 -28.51
N ILE A 327 7.66 -4.62 -27.22
CA ILE A 327 6.39 -5.14 -26.72
C ILE A 327 5.38 -4.01 -26.61
N ASN A 328 4.30 -4.10 -27.36
CA ASN A 328 3.22 -3.14 -27.39
C ASN A 328 1.88 -3.81 -27.09
N ARG A 329 0.89 -3.03 -26.65
CA ARG A 329 -0.48 -3.49 -26.39
C ARG A 329 -1.44 -2.85 -27.37
N LEU A 330 -2.27 -3.64 -28.00
CA LEU A 330 -3.31 -3.15 -28.90
C LEU A 330 -4.43 -2.47 -28.12
N LYS A 331 -4.85 -1.28 -28.56
CA LYS A 331 -5.83 -0.46 -27.83
C LYS A 331 -7.20 -1.12 -27.70
N LYS A 332 -7.73 -1.72 -28.78
CA LYS A 332 -9.08 -2.32 -28.80
C LYS A 332 -9.11 -3.73 -28.22
N THR A 333 -8.28 -4.61 -28.73
CA THR A 333 -8.27 -6.02 -28.31
C THR A 333 -7.58 -6.25 -26.98
N LYS A 334 -6.80 -5.26 -26.51
CA LYS A 334 -5.97 -5.34 -25.31
C LYS A 334 -4.93 -6.45 -25.33
N LYS A 335 -4.70 -7.10 -26.48
CA LYS A 335 -3.65 -8.10 -26.69
C LYS A 335 -2.29 -7.44 -26.85
N TYR A 336 -1.24 -8.19 -26.56
CA TYR A 336 0.13 -7.72 -26.71
C TYR A 336 0.71 -8.14 -28.05
N VAL A 337 1.64 -7.38 -28.59
CA VAL A 337 2.26 -7.62 -29.90
C VAL A 337 3.75 -7.31 -29.84
N ASN A 338 4.53 -8.08 -30.60
CA ASN A 338 5.93 -7.83 -30.85
C ASN A 338 6.07 -7.05 -32.17
N ILE A 339 6.49 -5.78 -32.06
CA ILE A 339 6.59 -4.89 -33.26
C ILE A 339 7.92 -5.00 -34.01
N SER A 340 8.87 -5.83 -33.53
CA SER A 340 10.16 -6.04 -34.19
C SER A 340 10.09 -7.02 -35.35
N LYS A 341 8.95 -7.67 -35.56
CA LYS A 341 8.77 -8.69 -36.61
C LYS A 341 7.70 -8.29 -37.63
N ASP A 342 8.01 -8.47 -38.88
CA ASP A 342 7.13 -8.31 -40.03
C ASP A 342 6.61 -9.69 -40.51
N VAL A 343 5.72 -10.33 -39.75
CA VAL A 343 5.17 -11.62 -40.15
C VAL A 343 3.66 -11.49 -40.35
N PRO A 344 3.12 -11.85 -41.53
CA PRO A 344 1.68 -11.90 -41.76
C PRO A 344 1.09 -13.11 -41.01
N HIS A 345 0.13 -12.88 -40.08
CA HIS A 345 -0.52 -13.93 -39.33
C HIS A 345 -2.01 -14.05 -39.61
N THR A 346 -2.46 -15.29 -39.68
CA THR A 346 -3.88 -15.66 -39.62
C THR A 346 -4.34 -15.64 -38.15
N GLU A 347 -5.56 -15.20 -37.90
CA GLU A 347 -6.12 -14.90 -36.55
C GLU A 347 -6.17 -16.09 -35.58
N GLU A 348 -5.90 -17.31 -36.04
CA GLU A 348 -6.19 -18.53 -35.26
C GLU A 348 -5.03 -19.12 -34.44
N GLU A 349 -3.78 -18.73 -34.70
CA GLU A 349 -2.63 -19.46 -34.14
C GLU A 349 -1.79 -18.74 -33.04
N CYS A 350 -1.97 -17.45 -32.77
CA CYS A 350 -1.18 -16.73 -31.78
C CYS A 350 -2.02 -15.88 -30.83
N SER A 351 -1.72 -15.99 -29.51
CA SER A 351 -2.26 -15.11 -28.49
C SER A 351 -1.59 -13.71 -28.47
N ILE A 352 -0.45 -13.55 -29.12
CA ILE A 352 0.17 -12.26 -29.47
C ILE A 352 0.11 -12.10 -30.98
N TYR A 353 -0.48 -10.99 -31.43
CA TYR A 353 -0.52 -10.62 -32.82
C TYR A 353 0.69 -9.75 -33.15
N GLU A 354 1.45 -10.20 -34.12
CA GLU A 354 2.35 -9.34 -34.89
C GLU A 354 1.50 -8.64 -35.94
N ILE A 355 1.30 -7.34 -35.80
CA ILE A 355 0.57 -6.55 -36.78
C ILE A 355 1.51 -5.49 -37.31
N PRO A 356 1.87 -5.52 -38.60
CA PRO A 356 2.58 -4.41 -39.25
C PRO A 356 1.88 -3.08 -38.97
N ALA A 357 2.63 -2.00 -38.70
CA ALA A 357 2.08 -0.69 -38.40
C ALA A 357 1.04 -0.21 -39.44
N GLU A 358 1.21 -0.61 -40.67
CA GLU A 358 0.30 -0.36 -41.79
C GLU A 358 -1.09 -0.97 -41.60
N TYR A 359 -1.19 -2.17 -41.04
CA TYR A 359 -2.46 -2.84 -40.75
C TYR A 359 -3.11 -2.30 -39.46
N ALA A 360 -2.33 -1.92 -38.48
CA ALA A 360 -2.84 -1.32 -37.23
C ALA A 360 -3.57 0.01 -37.48
N SER A 361 -3.10 0.81 -38.42
CA SER A 361 -3.76 2.05 -38.86
C SER A 361 -5.07 1.78 -39.60
N ARG A 362 -5.12 0.74 -40.45
CA ARG A 362 -6.27 0.39 -41.26
C ARG A 362 -7.48 -0.12 -40.45
N TYR A 363 -7.23 -0.81 -39.35
CA TYR A 363 -8.28 -1.37 -38.48
C TYR A 363 -8.52 -0.58 -37.18
N GLY A 364 -7.86 0.56 -36.99
CA GLY A 364 -8.01 1.43 -35.80
C GLY A 364 -7.57 0.77 -34.50
N ASN A 365 -6.80 -0.32 -34.54
CA ASN A 365 -6.27 -1.03 -33.36
C ASN A 365 -4.78 -0.75 -33.19
N GLN A 366 -4.46 0.49 -32.91
CA GLN A 366 -3.08 0.96 -32.79
C GLN A 366 -2.32 0.29 -31.65
N PRO A 367 -1.07 -0.14 -31.86
CA PRO A 367 -0.19 -0.59 -30.79
C PRO A 367 0.17 0.58 -29.87
N LYS A 368 0.12 0.34 -28.56
CA LYS A 368 0.49 1.29 -27.52
C LYS A 368 1.59 0.72 -26.65
N ARG A 369 2.67 1.47 -26.51
CA ARG A 369 3.81 1.12 -25.66
C ARG A 369 3.41 0.96 -24.20
N LEU A 370 4.02 -0.01 -23.49
CA LEU A 370 3.79 -0.31 -22.07
C LEU A 370 4.58 0.63 -21.15
N LYS A 371 4.41 1.96 -21.31
CA LYS A 371 5.14 2.94 -20.49
C LYS A 371 4.86 2.77 -19.01
N GLY A 372 5.95 2.72 -18.22
CA GLY A 372 5.89 2.64 -16.74
C GLY A 372 5.41 1.28 -16.20
N LYS A 373 5.32 0.25 -17.05
CA LYS A 373 5.04 -1.14 -16.66
C LYS A 373 6.30 -1.98 -16.65
N PHE A 374 6.24 -3.09 -15.94
CA PHE A 374 7.33 -4.04 -15.79
C PHE A 374 6.89 -5.38 -16.35
N VAL A 375 7.84 -6.12 -16.94
CA VAL A 375 7.58 -7.37 -17.64
C VAL A 375 8.56 -8.45 -17.17
N CYS A 376 8.05 -9.65 -16.94
CA CYS A 376 8.83 -10.87 -16.80
C CYS A 376 8.61 -11.73 -18.04
N MET A 377 9.69 -12.05 -18.76
CA MET A 377 9.69 -12.96 -19.91
C MET A 377 10.07 -14.36 -19.43
N LYS A 378 9.15 -15.32 -19.53
CA LYS A 378 9.35 -16.69 -19.05
C LYS A 378 8.51 -17.68 -19.84
N ASP A 379 9.06 -18.85 -20.13
CA ASP A 379 8.38 -19.99 -20.75
C ASP A 379 7.62 -19.65 -22.05
N GLY A 380 8.18 -18.76 -22.87
CA GLY A 380 7.57 -18.30 -24.11
C GLY A 380 6.42 -17.30 -23.93
N GLY A 381 6.20 -16.80 -22.69
CA GLY A 381 5.16 -15.83 -22.36
C GLY A 381 5.69 -14.56 -21.70
N ILE A 382 4.82 -13.59 -21.51
CA ILE A 382 5.11 -12.31 -20.87
C ILE A 382 4.11 -12.06 -19.76
N LEU A 383 4.61 -11.87 -18.54
CA LEU A 383 3.81 -11.43 -17.42
C LEU A 383 4.02 -9.93 -17.24
N VAL A 384 2.95 -9.18 -17.04
CA VAL A 384 3.01 -7.71 -16.88
C VAL A 384 2.60 -7.31 -15.48
N LYS A 385 3.44 -6.49 -14.84
CA LYS A 385 3.20 -5.97 -13.49
C LYS A 385 3.28 -4.45 -13.45
N GLU A 386 2.42 -3.83 -12.67
CA GLU A 386 2.51 -2.42 -12.32
C GLU A 386 2.52 -2.31 -10.80
N PRO A 387 3.64 -1.85 -10.18
CA PRO A 387 3.68 -1.64 -8.75
C PRO A 387 2.59 -0.68 -8.28
N ALA A 388 1.94 -1.04 -7.19
CA ALA A 388 0.89 -0.23 -6.61
C ALA A 388 1.48 1.04 -5.98
N THR A 389 0.83 2.18 -6.25
CA THR A 389 1.19 3.47 -5.69
C THR A 389 0.00 4.10 -4.98
N ASP A 390 0.28 4.95 -3.97
CA ASP A 390 -0.70 5.76 -3.28
C ASP A 390 -0.25 7.22 -3.26
N ILE A 391 -1.20 8.14 -3.08
CA ILE A 391 -0.92 9.56 -2.93
C ILE A 391 -1.06 9.93 -1.45
N VAL A 392 0.02 10.43 -0.87
CA VAL A 392 0.04 10.90 0.51
C VAL A 392 0.07 12.42 0.55
N TYR A 393 -0.82 13.01 1.34
CA TYR A 393 -0.90 14.44 1.54
C TYR A 393 -0.07 14.87 2.75
N HIS A 394 0.70 15.94 2.59
CA HIS A 394 1.53 16.49 3.63
C HIS A 394 1.16 17.94 3.93
N HIS A 395 0.98 18.22 5.22
CA HIS A 395 0.81 19.58 5.72
C HIS A 395 2.02 19.98 6.55
N THR A 396 2.61 21.11 6.24
CA THR A 396 3.71 21.69 7.03
C THR A 396 3.22 22.92 7.78
N LYS A 397 3.51 22.98 9.08
CA LYS A 397 3.15 24.12 9.91
C LYS A 397 4.34 25.10 9.96
N LYS A 398 4.18 26.33 9.46
CA LYS A 398 5.24 27.30 9.37
C LYS A 398 5.39 28.19 10.62
N SER A 399 4.39 28.32 11.44
CA SER A 399 4.40 29.24 12.57
C SER A 399 3.90 28.59 13.87
N LYS A 400 4.70 28.71 14.94
CA LYS A 400 4.31 28.31 16.29
C LYS A 400 3.16 29.18 16.85
N ARG A 401 2.90 30.36 16.31
CA ARG A 401 1.98 31.35 16.87
C ARG A 401 0.52 31.30 16.43
N GLN A 402 0.16 30.76 15.29
CA GLN A 402 -1.18 30.94 14.76
C GLN A 402 -1.99 29.68 14.43
N GLY A 403 -1.43 28.48 14.55
CA GLY A 403 -2.22 27.26 14.33
C GLY A 403 -2.74 27.03 12.90
N ALA A 404 -2.65 28.02 12.02
CA ALA A 404 -3.08 27.93 10.63
C ALA A 404 -1.98 27.40 9.73
N VAL A 405 -2.35 26.56 8.75
CA VAL A 405 -1.46 26.13 7.67
C VAL A 405 -1.45 27.24 6.61
N ASP A 406 -0.25 27.71 6.26
CA ASP A 406 -0.08 28.60 5.13
C ASP A 406 -0.38 27.80 3.84
N GLY A 407 -1.21 28.34 2.94
CA GLY A 407 -1.72 27.61 1.76
C GLY A 407 -0.62 27.02 0.86
N ASP A 408 0.58 27.60 0.90
CA ASP A 408 1.75 27.13 0.10
C ASP A 408 2.49 25.92 0.69
N LEU A 409 2.03 25.36 1.82
CA LEU A 409 2.69 24.27 2.53
C LEU A 409 1.96 22.94 2.48
N LEU A 410 0.90 22.86 1.69
CA LEU A 410 0.27 21.61 1.30
C LEU A 410 1.02 21.04 0.08
N TYR A 411 1.55 19.84 0.20
CA TYR A 411 2.10 19.13 -0.95
C TYR A 411 1.71 17.65 -0.92
N THR A 412 1.63 17.07 -2.09
CA THR A 412 1.35 15.65 -2.28
C THR A 412 2.62 14.90 -2.65
N THR A 413 2.71 13.65 -2.29
CA THR A 413 3.80 12.77 -2.68
C THR A 413 3.20 11.43 -3.09
N GLU A 414 3.52 10.96 -4.29
CA GLU A 414 3.25 9.60 -4.69
C GLU A 414 4.25 8.68 -3.98
N VAL A 415 3.76 7.58 -3.42
CA VAL A 415 4.55 6.58 -2.71
C VAL A 415 4.29 5.19 -3.30
N LEU A 416 5.29 4.34 -3.31
CA LEU A 416 5.07 2.91 -3.50
C LEU A 416 4.38 2.36 -2.26
N ARG A 417 3.26 1.70 -2.48
CA ARG A 417 2.48 1.07 -1.40
C ARG A 417 3.33 0.02 -0.68
N GLU A 418 3.06 -0.17 0.59
CA GLU A 418 3.72 -1.22 1.39
C GLU A 418 3.36 -2.64 0.92
N ASN A 419 4.11 -3.62 1.43
CA ASN A 419 3.95 -5.05 1.22
C ASN A 419 4.15 -5.55 -0.23
N GLN A 420 4.93 -4.84 -1.03
CA GLN A 420 5.37 -5.28 -2.34
C GLN A 420 6.76 -5.92 -2.25
N LEU A 421 7.00 -6.90 -3.12
CA LEU A 421 8.30 -7.57 -3.24
C LEU A 421 9.15 -6.88 -4.31
N PHE A 422 10.43 -6.73 -4.01
CA PHE A 422 11.44 -6.24 -4.93
C PHE A 422 12.68 -7.15 -4.84
N ALA A 423 13.21 -7.56 -5.99
CA ALA A 423 14.38 -8.43 -6.06
C ALA A 423 15.48 -7.81 -6.93
N GLY A 424 16.72 -8.16 -6.62
CA GLY A 424 17.88 -7.73 -7.39
C GLY A 424 19.14 -8.46 -6.98
N GLU A 425 20.27 -8.03 -7.52
CA GLU A 425 21.54 -8.71 -7.39
C GLU A 425 22.72 -7.74 -7.23
N ILE A 426 23.78 -8.23 -6.59
CA ILE A 426 25.07 -7.54 -6.50
C ILE A 426 26.13 -8.51 -7.00
N THR A 427 26.93 -8.09 -7.97
CA THR A 427 27.98 -8.93 -8.56
C THR A 427 29.35 -8.34 -8.22
N GLY A 428 30.26 -9.21 -7.81
CA GLY A 428 31.63 -8.82 -7.46
C GLY A 428 32.49 -10.04 -7.09
N ARG A 429 33.72 -9.81 -6.65
CA ARG A 429 34.59 -10.90 -6.17
C ARG A 429 34.05 -11.48 -4.86
N GLY A 430 34.38 -12.74 -4.58
CA GLY A 430 33.90 -13.47 -3.40
C GLY A 430 34.22 -12.76 -2.08
N ASP A 431 35.42 -12.18 -1.94
CA ASP A 431 35.81 -11.39 -0.76
C ASP A 431 34.90 -10.17 -0.55
N GLN A 432 34.53 -9.47 -1.62
CA GLN A 432 33.65 -8.31 -1.59
C GLN A 432 32.20 -8.73 -1.27
N ILE A 433 31.73 -9.80 -1.91
CA ILE A 433 30.38 -10.31 -1.72
C ILE A 433 30.13 -10.81 -0.28
N LYS A 434 31.13 -11.41 0.37
CA LYS A 434 31.06 -11.79 1.79
C LYS A 434 30.76 -10.58 2.69
N VAL A 435 31.51 -9.48 2.50
CA VAL A 435 31.31 -8.25 3.28
C VAL A 435 29.90 -7.68 3.04
N LEU A 436 29.46 -7.64 1.80
CA LEU A 436 28.14 -7.11 1.46
C LEU A 436 27.00 -8.00 1.98
N ALA A 437 27.15 -9.30 1.95
CA ALA A 437 26.17 -10.23 2.52
C ALA A 437 26.03 -10.10 4.04
N GLU A 438 27.15 -9.90 4.76
CA GLU A 438 27.12 -9.58 6.20
C GLU A 438 26.40 -8.25 6.47
N LEU A 439 26.67 -7.20 5.67
CA LEU A 439 25.99 -5.91 5.81
C LEU A 439 24.50 -6.01 5.53
N LEU A 440 24.10 -6.83 4.56
CA LEU A 440 22.71 -7.06 4.17
C LEU A 440 21.91 -7.70 5.30
N THR A 441 22.44 -8.76 5.91
CA THR A 441 21.73 -9.59 6.89
C THR A 441 21.74 -9.01 8.30
N ALA A 442 22.77 -8.24 8.65
CA ALA A 442 22.94 -7.67 10.00
C ALA A 442 22.19 -6.34 10.22
N ASN A 443 21.61 -5.72 9.18
CA ASN A 443 21.08 -4.37 9.29
C ASN A 443 19.62 -4.25 8.83
N THR A 444 18.92 -3.25 9.37
CA THR A 444 17.59 -2.88 8.88
C THR A 444 17.71 -2.20 7.52
N LEU A 445 17.04 -2.73 6.51
CA LEU A 445 17.08 -2.21 5.14
C LEU A 445 16.20 -0.96 5.03
N ARG A 446 16.76 0.14 4.53
CA ARG A 446 16.03 1.40 4.36
C ARG A 446 16.42 2.10 3.08
N PHE A 447 15.44 2.32 2.21
CA PHE A 447 15.64 2.94 0.90
C PHE A 447 14.82 4.22 0.73
N GLY A 448 15.20 5.09 -0.19
CA GLY A 448 14.45 6.27 -0.58
C GLY A 448 14.57 7.49 0.32
N LYS A 449 13.62 8.44 0.16
CA LYS A 449 13.52 9.69 0.92
C LYS A 449 12.81 9.47 2.27
N SER A 450 13.00 10.42 3.20
CA SER A 450 12.28 10.50 4.51
C SER A 450 12.32 9.20 5.34
N LYS A 451 13.35 8.40 5.16
CA LYS A 451 13.57 7.09 5.80
C LYS A 451 13.89 7.13 7.30
N SER A 452 13.81 8.29 7.93
CA SER A 452 13.97 8.46 9.39
C SER A 452 12.65 8.41 10.15
N ALA A 453 11.51 8.39 9.44
CA ALA A 453 10.19 8.36 10.06
C ALA A 453 9.29 7.34 9.34
N GLN A 454 8.40 7.73 8.47
CA GLN A 454 7.29 6.92 7.98
C GLN A 454 7.55 6.11 6.70
N TYR A 455 8.75 6.25 6.07
CA TYR A 455 9.03 5.65 4.77
C TYR A 455 10.30 4.83 4.75
N GLY A 456 10.38 3.91 3.81
CA GLY A 456 11.62 3.33 3.36
C GLY A 456 12.04 2.04 4.03
N THR A 457 11.33 1.52 5.02
CA THR A 457 11.71 0.28 5.70
C THR A 457 11.38 -0.94 4.85
N CYS A 458 12.38 -1.80 4.70
CA CYS A 458 12.27 -3.09 4.04
C CYS A 458 12.81 -4.20 4.94
N VAL A 459 12.33 -5.42 4.71
CA VAL A 459 12.84 -6.65 5.32
C VAL A 459 13.22 -7.65 4.23
N LEU A 460 14.14 -8.55 4.52
CA LEU A 460 14.39 -9.66 3.63
C LEU A 460 13.15 -10.57 3.59
N ALA A 461 12.69 -10.89 2.39
CA ALA A 461 11.54 -11.77 2.19
C ALA A 461 11.93 -13.24 2.27
N GLU A 462 13.16 -13.55 1.88
CA GLU A 462 13.74 -14.91 1.87
C GLU A 462 15.23 -14.86 2.18
N LYS A 463 15.85 -16.03 2.34
CA LYS A 463 17.32 -16.14 2.53
C LYS A 463 18.04 -15.67 1.29
N PRO A 464 18.99 -14.73 1.39
CA PRO A 464 19.83 -14.34 0.27
C PRO A 464 20.63 -15.52 -0.26
N GLN A 465 20.94 -15.51 -1.55
CA GLN A 465 21.73 -16.55 -2.20
C GLN A 465 23.02 -15.95 -2.77
N ILE A 466 24.15 -16.61 -2.50
CA ILE A 466 25.44 -16.27 -3.08
C ILE A 466 25.74 -17.33 -4.12
N ILE A 467 25.69 -16.98 -5.38
CA ILE A 467 25.82 -17.90 -6.51
C ILE A 467 27.17 -17.65 -7.20
N LYS A 468 28.00 -18.71 -7.31
CA LYS A 468 29.21 -18.62 -8.11
C LYS A 468 28.85 -18.47 -9.58
N ARG A 469 29.39 -17.46 -10.24
CA ARG A 469 29.17 -17.27 -11.65
C ARG A 469 29.95 -18.34 -12.43
N SER A 470 29.25 -19.38 -12.83
CA SER A 470 29.78 -20.39 -13.72
C SER A 470 29.38 -20.07 -15.13
N GLY A 471 30.32 -19.93 -16.03
CA GLY A 471 30.08 -19.63 -17.44
C GLY A 471 29.37 -20.77 -18.15
N ALA A 472 28.03 -20.83 -18.03
CA ALA A 472 27.24 -21.69 -18.92
C ALA A 472 27.37 -21.15 -20.34
N ARG A 473 28.14 -21.83 -21.17
CA ARG A 473 28.36 -21.43 -22.55
C ARG A 473 27.05 -21.46 -23.32
N ARG A 474 26.61 -20.28 -23.81
CA ARG A 474 25.49 -20.12 -24.73
C ARG A 474 26.02 -19.81 -26.10
N VAL A 475 25.42 -20.41 -27.12
CA VAL A 475 25.75 -20.17 -28.52
C VAL A 475 24.50 -19.65 -29.21
N TYR A 476 24.60 -18.47 -29.78
CA TYR A 476 23.62 -17.93 -30.72
C TYR A 476 24.16 -18.17 -32.11
N GLU A 477 23.39 -18.84 -32.94
CA GLU A 477 23.84 -19.27 -34.29
C GLU A 477 23.96 -18.08 -35.25
N LYS A 478 24.84 -18.23 -36.20
CA LYS A 478 24.95 -17.30 -37.34
C LYS A 478 23.56 -17.10 -37.99
N GLU A 479 23.32 -15.86 -38.48
CA GLU A 479 22.06 -15.41 -39.07
C GLU A 479 20.87 -15.33 -38.11
N SER A 480 21.03 -15.76 -36.85
CA SER A 480 19.99 -15.52 -35.83
C SER A 480 19.85 -14.03 -35.53
N ARG A 481 18.65 -13.66 -35.11
CA ARG A 481 18.34 -12.31 -34.62
C ARG A 481 18.38 -12.29 -33.11
N VAL A 482 19.14 -11.37 -32.53
CA VAL A 482 19.24 -11.20 -31.10
C VAL A 482 18.80 -9.81 -30.69
N LEU A 483 18.06 -9.72 -29.57
CA LEU A 483 17.60 -8.48 -28.97
C LEU A 483 18.46 -8.17 -27.76
N ALA A 484 19.13 -7.02 -27.79
CA ALA A 484 19.78 -6.43 -26.63
C ALA A 484 18.79 -5.45 -25.96
N ILE A 485 18.31 -5.83 -24.78
CA ILE A 485 17.28 -5.12 -24.03
C ILE A 485 17.92 -4.42 -22.84
N LEU A 486 17.80 -3.11 -22.73
CA LEU A 486 18.23 -2.38 -21.56
C LEU A 486 17.25 -2.62 -20.39
N GLU A 487 17.69 -3.31 -19.35
CA GLU A 487 16.93 -3.54 -18.12
C GLU A 487 17.09 -2.40 -17.11
N SER A 488 18.13 -1.58 -17.26
CA SER A 488 18.33 -0.33 -16.51
C SER A 488 18.67 0.84 -17.44
N ASP A 489 18.48 2.07 -16.97
CA ASP A 489 18.95 3.26 -17.69
C ASP A 489 20.46 3.14 -17.97
N ALA A 490 20.94 3.67 -19.08
CA ALA A 490 22.35 3.63 -19.45
C ALA A 490 22.87 5.02 -19.81
N VAL A 491 24.12 5.30 -19.39
CA VAL A 491 24.83 6.52 -19.72
C VAL A 491 25.91 6.21 -20.76
N PHE A 492 25.81 6.79 -21.93
CA PHE A 492 26.80 6.63 -22.97
C PHE A 492 27.52 7.95 -23.25
N VAL A 493 28.83 7.88 -23.28
CA VAL A 493 29.71 9.04 -23.55
C VAL A 493 30.76 8.65 -24.58
N ASN A 494 31.26 9.64 -25.32
CA ASN A 494 32.40 9.46 -26.16
C ASN A 494 33.71 9.57 -25.37
N GLN A 495 34.87 9.40 -26.04
CA GLN A 495 36.18 9.49 -25.39
C GLN A 495 36.49 10.86 -24.74
N ALA A 496 35.79 11.92 -25.17
CA ALA A 496 35.88 13.24 -24.56
C ALA A 496 34.89 13.49 -23.42
N GLY A 497 34.08 12.48 -23.04
CA GLY A 497 33.09 12.55 -21.94
C GLY A 497 31.79 13.25 -22.35
N TYR A 498 31.54 13.54 -23.62
CA TYR A 498 30.27 14.08 -24.08
C TYR A 498 29.28 12.97 -24.41
N THR A 499 28.01 13.26 -24.26
CA THR A 499 26.93 12.37 -24.65
C THR A 499 26.92 12.09 -26.14
N VAL A 500 26.58 10.87 -26.52
CA VAL A 500 26.65 10.38 -27.89
C VAL A 500 25.25 10.33 -28.56
N ARG A 501 25.24 10.26 -29.90
CA ARG A 501 24.03 10.09 -30.71
C ARG A 501 23.58 8.63 -30.72
N CYS A 502 22.37 8.39 -31.20
CA CYS A 502 21.75 7.06 -31.17
C CYS A 502 22.55 5.99 -31.95
N ASP A 503 23.14 6.36 -33.08
CA ASP A 503 23.99 5.48 -33.90
C ASP A 503 25.26 5.05 -33.14
N GLU A 504 25.86 5.96 -32.43
CA GLU A 504 27.04 5.66 -31.59
C GLU A 504 26.64 4.82 -30.36
N VAL A 505 25.45 5.04 -29.78
CA VAL A 505 24.91 4.18 -28.71
C VAL A 505 24.81 2.73 -29.18
N ARG A 506 24.19 2.50 -30.36
CA ARG A 506 24.07 1.17 -30.97
C ARG A 506 25.44 0.51 -31.17
N LYS A 507 26.42 1.29 -31.69
CA LYS A 507 27.78 0.82 -31.88
C LYS A 507 28.46 0.45 -30.57
N GLN A 508 28.38 1.28 -29.53
CA GLN A 508 28.95 0.98 -28.21
C GLN A 508 28.33 -0.29 -27.58
N ILE A 509 27.02 -0.50 -27.75
CA ILE A 509 26.35 -1.73 -27.29
C ILE A 509 26.85 -2.94 -28.09
N ARG A 510 26.89 -2.86 -29.42
CA ARG A 510 27.43 -3.91 -30.27
C ARG A 510 28.84 -4.32 -29.89
N ASP A 511 29.71 -3.31 -29.71
CA ASP A 511 31.12 -3.54 -29.37
C ASP A 511 31.28 -4.14 -27.96
N SER A 512 30.48 -3.70 -26.97
CA SER A 512 30.50 -4.26 -25.62
C SER A 512 30.03 -5.70 -25.54
N LEU A 513 29.09 -6.08 -26.41
CA LEU A 513 28.60 -7.46 -26.54
C LEU A 513 29.46 -8.30 -27.48
N LYS A 514 30.46 -7.72 -28.13
CA LYS A 514 31.34 -8.36 -29.13
C LYS A 514 30.57 -9.00 -30.29
N ILE A 515 29.45 -8.39 -30.68
CA ILE A 515 28.60 -8.84 -31.79
C ILE A 515 29.27 -8.46 -33.10
N ARG A 516 29.37 -9.42 -34.02
CA ARG A 516 29.60 -9.18 -35.45
C ARG A 516 28.25 -9.17 -36.12
N GLU A 517 27.85 -7.99 -36.58
CA GLU A 517 26.54 -7.74 -37.19
C GLU A 517 26.60 -7.86 -38.71
N ASP A 518 25.62 -8.51 -39.33
CA ASP A 518 25.38 -8.46 -40.78
C ASP A 518 24.64 -7.15 -41.14
N GLU A 519 25.39 -6.11 -41.42
CA GLU A 519 24.86 -4.77 -41.73
C GLU A 519 24.08 -4.72 -43.07
N SER A 520 24.08 -5.81 -43.87
CA SER A 520 23.27 -5.90 -45.10
C SER A 520 21.79 -6.18 -44.83
N LYS A 521 21.43 -6.63 -43.63
CA LYS A 521 20.10 -6.97 -43.20
C LYS A 521 19.49 -5.87 -42.33
N GLU A 522 18.23 -5.53 -42.57
CA GLU A 522 17.50 -4.60 -41.75
C GLU A 522 17.31 -5.15 -40.32
N SER A 523 17.47 -4.27 -39.34
CA SER A 523 17.35 -4.60 -37.94
C SER A 523 16.55 -3.52 -37.16
N PHE A 524 15.79 -3.96 -36.18
CA PHE A 524 14.94 -3.12 -35.36
C PHE A 524 15.78 -2.37 -34.33
N SER A 525 15.44 -1.10 -34.04
CA SER A 525 15.93 -0.38 -32.87
C SER A 525 14.92 0.65 -32.41
N GLU A 526 14.55 0.56 -31.15
CA GLU A 526 13.69 1.57 -30.54
C GLU A 526 14.31 2.08 -29.24
N ILE A 527 14.61 3.37 -29.23
CA ILE A 527 15.37 4.04 -28.18
C ILE A 527 14.48 5.08 -27.50
N GLU A 528 14.40 5.03 -26.17
CA GLU A 528 13.82 6.10 -25.38
C GLU A 528 14.93 6.86 -24.67
N SER A 529 15.00 8.18 -24.87
CA SER A 529 15.93 9.05 -24.19
C SER A 529 15.30 9.72 -22.97
N GLY A 530 16.12 10.09 -22.01
CA GLY A 530 15.70 10.80 -20.82
C GLY A 530 16.82 11.60 -20.19
N VAL A 531 16.53 12.22 -19.07
CA VAL A 531 17.53 12.96 -18.29
C VAL A 531 17.57 12.38 -16.88
N LEU A 532 18.74 11.95 -16.47
CA LEU A 532 19.00 11.53 -15.12
C LEU A 532 19.33 12.74 -14.26
N THR A 533 18.54 12.94 -13.23
CA THR A 533 18.80 13.95 -12.20
C THR A 533 19.09 13.25 -10.87
N GLY A 534 19.56 13.99 -9.89
CA GLY A 534 19.83 13.42 -8.58
C GLY A 534 20.26 14.49 -7.59
N TYR A 535 20.54 14.02 -6.38
CA TYR A 535 20.90 14.90 -5.27
C TYR A 535 21.98 14.25 -4.41
N TYR A 536 23.03 15.00 -4.10
CA TYR A 536 24.05 14.62 -3.13
C TYR A 536 23.58 15.03 -1.73
N SER A 537 22.96 14.12 -1.00
CA SER A 537 22.38 14.43 0.31
C SER A 537 23.39 14.94 1.34
N LYS A 538 24.67 14.47 1.27
CA LYS A 538 25.72 14.90 2.19
C LYS A 538 26.16 16.33 1.91
N TRP A 539 26.23 16.74 0.64
CA TRP A 539 26.67 18.08 0.23
C TRP A 539 25.52 19.06 0.03
N ASN A 540 24.28 18.59 0.17
CA ASN A 540 23.08 19.38 -0.07
C ASN A 540 23.05 20.03 -1.47
N LEU A 541 23.55 19.32 -2.49
CA LEU A 541 23.69 19.79 -3.86
C LEU A 541 22.95 18.90 -4.87
N LYS A 542 22.38 19.53 -5.88
CA LYS A 542 21.86 18.81 -7.05
C LYS A 542 23.02 18.21 -7.86
N ARG A 543 22.85 16.97 -8.33
CA ARG A 543 23.77 16.38 -9.30
C ARG A 543 23.59 17.05 -10.66
N THR A 544 24.64 17.07 -11.45
CA THR A 544 24.56 17.47 -12.86
C THR A 544 23.59 16.56 -13.59
N ALA A 545 22.69 17.14 -14.38
CA ALA A 545 21.76 16.41 -15.22
C ALA A 545 22.52 15.70 -16.33
N LEU A 546 22.32 14.37 -16.46
CA LEU A 546 22.97 13.54 -17.47
C LEU A 546 21.92 12.99 -18.43
N PRO A 547 22.07 13.14 -19.75
CA PRO A 547 21.28 12.43 -20.72
C PRO A 547 21.51 10.92 -20.60
N VAL A 548 20.41 10.15 -20.65
CA VAL A 548 20.46 8.69 -20.56
C VAL A 548 19.57 8.05 -21.62
N VAL A 549 19.96 6.85 -22.02
CA VAL A 549 19.08 5.92 -22.74
C VAL A 549 18.27 5.18 -21.68
N LYS A 550 16.95 5.24 -21.80
CA LYS A 550 16.04 4.70 -20.80
C LYS A 550 15.94 3.17 -20.87
N ALA A 551 15.73 2.55 -19.70
CA ALA A 551 15.41 1.15 -19.60
C ALA A 551 14.19 0.80 -20.46
N GLY A 552 14.20 -0.41 -21.04
CA GLY A 552 13.26 -0.85 -22.06
C GLY A 552 13.68 -0.55 -23.49
N SER A 553 14.65 0.36 -23.74
CA SER A 553 15.21 0.53 -25.08
C SER A 553 15.78 -0.78 -25.59
N THR A 554 15.51 -1.10 -26.86
CA THR A 554 15.80 -2.40 -27.45
C THR A 554 16.53 -2.22 -28.79
N PHE A 555 17.55 -3.03 -28.98
CA PHE A 555 18.37 -3.05 -30.18
C PHE A 555 18.39 -4.49 -30.74
N GLU A 556 17.98 -4.68 -31.97
CA GLU A 556 18.13 -5.95 -32.66
C GLU A 556 19.43 -5.98 -33.46
N PHE A 557 20.10 -7.12 -33.42
CA PHE A 557 21.28 -7.39 -34.25
C PHE A 557 21.07 -8.70 -34.97
N VAL A 558 21.44 -8.71 -36.27
CA VAL A 558 21.52 -9.95 -37.08
C VAL A 558 22.96 -10.42 -37.02
N LEU A 559 23.20 -11.64 -36.60
CA LEU A 559 24.55 -12.18 -36.39
C LEU A 559 25.20 -12.55 -37.74
N ALA A 560 26.38 -12.00 -38.00
CA ALA A 560 27.21 -12.41 -39.14
C ALA A 560 27.97 -13.72 -38.89
N ASP A 561 28.29 -14.02 -37.61
CA ASP A 561 28.98 -15.22 -37.12
C ASP A 561 28.30 -15.71 -35.84
N ASP A 562 28.62 -16.94 -35.42
CA ASP A 562 28.17 -17.50 -34.16
C ASP A 562 28.66 -16.62 -32.98
N LEU A 563 27.76 -16.24 -32.09
CA LEU A 563 28.06 -15.52 -30.86
C LEU A 563 28.08 -16.47 -29.68
N VAL A 564 29.25 -16.64 -29.08
CA VAL A 564 29.43 -17.47 -27.88
C VAL A 564 29.54 -16.58 -26.66
N THR A 565 28.66 -16.75 -25.69
CA THR A 565 28.67 -15.98 -24.43
C THR A 565 28.60 -16.89 -23.22
N GLU A 566 29.09 -16.40 -22.08
CA GLU A 566 28.99 -17.07 -20.78
C GLU A 566 27.83 -16.55 -19.92
N SER A 567 27.11 -15.55 -20.41
CA SER A 567 26.00 -14.89 -19.71
C SER A 567 24.97 -14.34 -20.69
N GLU A 568 23.73 -14.24 -20.27
CA GLU A 568 22.69 -13.42 -20.93
C GLU A 568 22.73 -11.96 -20.48
N ILE A 569 23.36 -11.68 -19.35
CA ILE A 569 23.38 -10.36 -18.72
C ILE A 569 24.76 -9.73 -18.90
N PHE A 570 24.75 -8.52 -19.42
CA PHE A 570 25.94 -7.71 -19.67
C PHE A 570 25.77 -6.32 -19.07
N TRP A 571 26.87 -5.61 -18.97
CA TRP A 571 26.88 -4.23 -18.53
C TRP A 571 27.60 -3.38 -19.57
N THR A 572 27.02 -2.22 -19.89
CA THR A 572 27.55 -1.32 -20.91
C THR A 572 27.42 0.15 -20.50
N GLY A 573 28.19 1.03 -21.15
CA GLY A 573 28.24 2.45 -20.82
C GLY A 573 28.93 2.75 -19.49
N GLU A 574 28.61 3.88 -18.89
CA GLU A 574 29.25 4.39 -17.69
C GLU A 574 28.41 4.15 -16.42
N ASN A 575 29.06 4.25 -15.25
CA ASN A 575 28.43 4.15 -13.94
C ASN A 575 27.77 2.79 -13.64
N ASN A 576 28.30 1.71 -14.16
CA ASN A 576 27.75 0.36 -13.98
C ASN A 576 27.68 -0.04 -12.48
N GLY A 577 28.63 0.39 -11.66
CA GLY A 577 28.61 0.20 -10.21
C GLY A 577 27.41 0.83 -9.51
N GLU A 578 26.81 1.88 -10.10
CA GLU A 578 25.56 2.51 -9.62
C GLU A 578 24.29 1.85 -10.21
N GLY A 579 24.42 0.74 -10.96
CA GLY A 579 23.32 -0.01 -11.55
C GLY A 579 22.85 0.46 -12.92
N PHE A 580 23.66 1.24 -13.63
CA PHE A 580 23.37 1.68 -14.99
C PHE A 580 23.92 0.69 -16.02
N GLY A 581 23.26 0.63 -17.20
CA GLY A 581 23.74 -0.10 -18.35
C GLY A 581 23.61 -1.62 -18.28
N ARG A 582 22.70 -2.15 -17.47
CA ARG A 582 22.38 -3.58 -17.46
C ARG A 582 21.60 -3.96 -18.72
N ILE A 583 22.14 -4.88 -19.50
CA ILE A 583 21.57 -5.39 -20.76
C ILE A 583 21.30 -6.88 -20.64
N ARG A 584 20.14 -7.31 -21.12
CA ARG A 584 19.82 -8.72 -21.35
C ARG A 584 19.86 -9.00 -22.84
N LEU A 585 20.56 -10.06 -23.24
CA LEU A 585 20.58 -10.57 -24.59
C LEU A 585 19.60 -11.73 -24.72
N VAL A 586 18.66 -11.65 -25.68
CA VAL A 586 17.61 -12.64 -25.89
C VAL A 586 17.52 -12.94 -27.39
N GLU A 587 17.36 -14.21 -27.74
CA GLU A 587 17.10 -14.58 -29.13
C GLU A 587 15.69 -14.14 -29.56
N ASN A 588 15.58 -13.45 -30.70
CA ASN A 588 14.31 -13.01 -31.25
C ASN A 588 13.67 -14.14 -32.09
N ASN A 589 13.21 -15.16 -31.40
CA ASN A 589 12.55 -16.32 -32.01
C ASN A 589 11.01 -16.27 -31.80
N SER A 590 10.26 -17.19 -32.38
CA SER A 590 8.81 -17.28 -32.28
C SER A 590 8.28 -17.55 -30.87
N SER A 591 9.13 -18.03 -29.98
CA SER A 591 8.74 -18.36 -28.58
C SER A 591 8.51 -17.13 -27.69
N ILE A 592 8.94 -15.92 -28.12
CA ILE A 592 8.69 -14.67 -27.37
C ILE A 592 7.25 -14.16 -27.57
N CYS A 593 6.41 -14.92 -28.20
CA CYS A 593 5.17 -14.42 -28.76
C CYS A 593 3.87 -14.81 -28.06
N CYS A 594 3.86 -15.43 -26.89
CA CYS A 594 2.60 -15.83 -26.25
C CYS A 594 2.40 -15.25 -24.84
N ILE A 595 1.29 -14.55 -24.65
CA ILE A 595 0.78 -14.19 -23.33
C ILE A 595 -0.49 -14.96 -23.06
N ASN A 596 -0.41 -15.80 -22.07
CA ASN A 596 -1.56 -16.06 -21.24
C ASN A 596 -1.46 -15.10 -20.05
N GLU A 597 -2.44 -14.19 -19.88
CA GLU A 597 -2.74 -13.72 -18.54
C GLU A 597 -2.98 -15.02 -17.75
N ALA A 598 -2.03 -15.38 -16.92
CA ALA A 598 -2.24 -16.48 -15.98
C ALA A 598 -3.54 -16.10 -15.25
N LYS A 599 -4.60 -16.86 -15.50
CA LYS A 599 -5.76 -16.84 -14.63
C LYS A 599 -5.16 -17.15 -13.26
N THR A 600 -5.14 -16.18 -12.38
CA THR A 600 -4.99 -16.44 -10.97
C THR A 600 -6.07 -17.47 -10.68
N GLU A 601 -5.69 -18.73 -10.47
CA GLU A 601 -6.58 -19.71 -9.86
C GLU A 601 -7.08 -19.00 -8.59
N GLU A 602 -8.39 -18.81 -8.52
CA GLU A 602 -8.99 -18.28 -7.32
C GLU A 602 -8.70 -19.34 -6.26
N ASP A 603 -7.77 -19.03 -5.38
CA ASP A 603 -7.54 -19.82 -4.17
C ASP A 603 -8.91 -20.11 -3.54
N PRO A 604 -9.23 -21.38 -3.24
CA PRO A 604 -10.49 -21.72 -2.60
C PRO A 604 -10.58 -20.83 -1.36
N MET A 605 -11.66 -20.05 -1.30
CA MET A 605 -11.87 -18.97 -0.35
C MET A 605 -11.89 -19.56 1.06
N ASP A 606 -10.72 -19.61 1.72
CA ASP A 606 -10.64 -19.86 3.16
C ASP A 606 -11.49 -18.78 3.84
N LYS A 607 -12.48 -19.21 4.63
CA LYS A 607 -13.40 -18.29 5.32
C LYS A 607 -12.57 -17.29 6.12
N PRO A 608 -12.78 -15.98 5.97
CA PRO A 608 -12.03 -14.97 6.69
C PRO A 608 -12.30 -15.11 8.18
N LYS A 609 -11.26 -15.44 8.96
CA LYS A 609 -11.41 -15.78 10.38
C LYS A 609 -11.54 -14.56 11.30
N LYS A 610 -11.06 -13.38 10.88
CA LYS A 610 -10.94 -12.20 11.76
C LYS A 610 -11.83 -11.03 11.38
N VAL A 611 -12.31 -10.97 10.16
CA VAL A 611 -13.10 -9.83 9.65
C VAL A 611 -14.59 -10.18 9.43
N SER A 612 -15.02 -11.38 9.74
CA SER A 612 -16.41 -11.83 9.55
C SER A 612 -17.40 -10.88 10.22
N LEU A 613 -17.18 -10.52 11.47
CA LEU A 613 -18.04 -9.59 12.21
C LEU A 613 -18.07 -8.19 11.58
N LEU A 614 -16.91 -7.70 11.11
CA LEU A 614 -16.81 -6.41 10.42
C LEU A 614 -17.66 -6.39 9.14
N PHE A 615 -17.55 -7.43 8.32
CA PHE A 615 -18.30 -7.52 7.07
C PHE A 615 -19.80 -7.72 7.27
N ARG A 616 -20.18 -8.51 8.27
CA ARG A 616 -21.60 -8.64 8.66
C ARG A 616 -22.19 -7.29 9.01
N LYS A 617 -21.48 -6.46 9.79
CA LYS A 617 -21.90 -5.10 10.12
C LYS A 617 -22.03 -4.22 8.87
N ILE A 618 -21.10 -4.29 7.94
CA ILE A 618 -21.17 -3.54 6.66
C ILE A 618 -22.43 -3.95 5.88
N ILE A 619 -22.75 -5.24 5.80
CA ILE A 619 -23.95 -5.72 5.12
C ILE A 619 -25.23 -5.24 5.83
N ILE A 620 -25.25 -5.25 7.16
CA ILE A 620 -26.40 -4.74 7.94
C ILE A 620 -26.56 -3.23 7.74
N GLU A 621 -25.47 -2.46 7.73
CA GLU A 621 -25.50 -1.01 7.44
C GLU A 621 -26.00 -0.73 6.02
N GLU A 622 -25.58 -1.50 5.03
CA GLU A 622 -26.10 -1.39 3.66
C GLU A 622 -27.62 -1.68 3.62
N ALA A 623 -28.08 -2.71 4.32
CA ALA A 623 -29.50 -3.00 4.44
C ALA A 623 -30.25 -1.83 5.09
N ARG A 624 -29.71 -1.29 6.18
CA ARG A 624 -30.28 -0.12 6.88
C ARG A 624 -30.37 1.10 5.95
N GLU A 625 -29.32 1.40 5.20
CA GLU A 625 -29.31 2.53 4.27
C GLU A 625 -30.37 2.39 3.18
N ARG A 626 -30.53 1.21 2.58
CA ARG A 626 -31.58 0.96 1.59
C ARG A 626 -32.98 1.12 2.17
N LEU A 627 -33.20 0.66 3.40
CA LEU A 627 -34.47 0.86 4.09
C LEU A 627 -34.73 2.33 4.39
N MET A 628 -33.72 3.12 4.78
CA MET A 628 -33.85 4.56 4.96
C MET A 628 -34.20 5.29 3.64
N GLN A 629 -33.54 4.93 2.54
CA GLN A 629 -33.88 5.46 1.21
C GLN A 629 -35.30 5.11 0.80
N LYS A 630 -35.75 3.88 1.08
CA LYS A 630 -37.13 3.49 0.84
C LYS A 630 -38.11 4.25 1.72
N ALA A 631 -37.78 4.51 2.99
CA ALA A 631 -38.59 5.28 3.91
C ALA A 631 -38.89 6.69 3.40
N VAL A 632 -37.90 7.37 2.82
CA VAL A 632 -38.04 8.72 2.25
C VAL A 632 -39.08 8.74 1.11
N SER A 633 -39.17 7.69 0.32
CA SER A 633 -40.11 7.57 -0.80
C SER A 633 -41.49 7.03 -0.41
N THR A 634 -41.66 6.57 0.84
CA THR A 634 -42.89 5.97 1.34
C THR A 634 -43.85 7.04 1.85
N LYS A 635 -45.10 7.07 1.35
CA LYS A 635 -46.15 7.95 1.81
C LYS A 635 -47.19 7.18 2.61
N LEU A 636 -47.62 7.76 3.73
CA LEU A 636 -48.67 7.21 4.57
C LEU A 636 -50.00 7.95 4.35
N ALA A 637 -51.10 7.29 4.71
CA ALA A 637 -52.44 7.86 4.57
C ALA A 637 -52.86 8.71 5.78
N PHE A 638 -51.95 9.17 6.63
CA PHE A 638 -52.31 10.01 7.76
C PHE A 638 -52.58 11.43 7.29
N ARG A 639 -53.76 11.97 7.65
CA ARG A 639 -54.12 13.39 7.42
C ARG A 639 -54.00 14.24 8.67
N ASN A 640 -53.81 13.58 9.85
CA ASN A 640 -53.74 14.27 11.13
C ASN A 640 -52.40 14.05 11.81
N PRO A 641 -51.58 15.10 11.99
CA PRO A 641 -50.27 14.98 12.64
C PRO A 641 -50.33 14.42 14.08
N ALA A 642 -51.45 14.69 14.81
CA ALA A 642 -51.60 14.18 16.16
C ALA A 642 -51.82 12.68 16.19
N SER A 643 -52.53 12.08 15.22
CA SER A 643 -52.70 10.64 15.11
C SER A 643 -51.38 9.93 14.77
N LEU A 644 -50.63 10.51 13.83
CA LEU A 644 -49.26 10.03 13.49
C LEU A 644 -48.35 10.11 14.72
N GLY A 645 -48.33 11.25 15.44
CA GLY A 645 -47.53 11.44 16.64
C GLY A 645 -47.82 10.44 17.73
N ARG A 646 -49.09 10.03 17.90
CA ARG A 646 -49.50 9.01 18.85
C ARG A 646 -48.93 7.63 18.49
N VAL A 647 -49.03 7.25 17.22
CA VAL A 647 -48.52 5.95 16.74
C VAL A 647 -46.94 5.94 16.83
N THR A 648 -46.30 7.07 16.51
CA THR A 648 -44.83 7.19 16.68
C THR A 648 -44.41 7.05 18.13
N LEU A 649 -45.15 7.63 19.06
CA LEU A 649 -44.86 7.50 20.49
C LEU A 649 -45.02 6.04 20.96
N MET A 650 -46.08 5.35 20.54
CA MET A 650 -46.26 3.93 20.84
C MET A 650 -45.11 3.06 20.36
N LEU A 651 -44.61 3.32 19.14
CA LEU A 651 -43.41 2.65 18.61
C LEU A 651 -42.20 2.90 19.49
N SER A 652 -41.91 4.17 19.79
CA SER A 652 -40.76 4.56 20.61
C SER A 652 -40.78 3.95 22.00
N GLU A 653 -41.97 3.89 22.66
CA GLU A 653 -42.13 3.30 23.95
C GLU A 653 -41.96 1.77 23.91
N SER A 654 -42.53 1.08 22.90
CA SER A 654 -42.43 -0.36 22.74
C SER A 654 -40.97 -0.82 22.56
N VAL A 655 -40.21 -0.06 21.77
CA VAL A 655 -38.73 -0.26 21.56
C VAL A 655 -37.96 0.06 22.84
N GLY A 656 -38.30 1.17 23.51
CA GLY A 656 -37.63 1.58 24.76
C GLY A 656 -37.82 0.60 25.92
N GLU A 657 -38.96 -0.06 25.99
CA GLU A 657 -39.25 -1.13 27.00
C GLU A 657 -38.54 -2.46 26.68
N ASN A 658 -38.24 -2.72 25.39
CA ASN A 658 -37.64 -3.97 24.92
C ASN A 658 -36.38 -3.70 24.05
N PRO A 659 -35.35 -3.02 24.53
CA PRO A 659 -34.28 -2.53 23.69
C PRO A 659 -33.40 -3.64 23.06
N ASN A 660 -33.37 -4.82 23.64
CA ASN A 660 -32.55 -5.97 23.21
C ASN A 660 -33.36 -7.12 22.62
N ASP A 661 -34.69 -6.97 22.52
CA ASP A 661 -35.58 -7.98 21.97
C ASP A 661 -36.55 -7.38 20.95
N PRO A 662 -36.15 -7.36 19.65
CA PRO A 662 -36.97 -6.81 18.57
C PRO A 662 -38.36 -7.49 18.45
N LYS A 663 -38.42 -8.76 18.79
CA LYS A 663 -39.66 -9.54 18.73
C LYS A 663 -40.64 -9.11 19.83
N ALA A 664 -40.17 -8.99 21.07
CA ALA A 664 -40.99 -8.50 22.17
C ALA A 664 -41.40 -7.02 21.94
N ALA A 665 -40.53 -6.20 21.40
CA ALA A 665 -40.84 -4.81 21.00
C ALA A 665 -41.97 -4.78 19.96
N TYR A 666 -41.95 -5.67 18.96
CA TYR A 666 -43.00 -5.78 17.94
C TYR A 666 -44.34 -6.20 18.53
N GLN A 667 -44.35 -7.25 19.35
CA GLN A 667 -45.58 -7.74 20.01
C GLN A 667 -46.20 -6.62 20.87
N GLU A 668 -45.39 -5.92 21.63
CA GLU A 668 -45.87 -4.80 22.46
C GLU A 668 -46.40 -3.65 21.60
N PHE A 669 -45.75 -3.33 20.48
CA PHE A 669 -46.24 -2.31 19.56
C PHE A 669 -47.60 -2.70 18.95
N VAL A 670 -47.79 -3.95 18.48
CA VAL A 670 -49.04 -4.46 17.98
C VAL A 670 -50.14 -4.42 19.05
N ARG A 671 -49.84 -4.83 20.30
CA ARG A 671 -50.77 -4.76 21.44
C ARG A 671 -51.25 -3.33 21.71
N ARG A 672 -50.32 -2.35 21.62
CA ARG A 672 -50.66 -0.93 21.80
C ARG A 672 -51.55 -0.39 20.69
N ILE A 673 -51.28 -0.77 19.44
CA ILE A 673 -52.15 -0.42 18.30
C ILE A 673 -53.57 -1.00 18.49
N GLN A 674 -53.68 -2.25 18.90
CA GLN A 674 -54.99 -2.88 19.15
C GLN A 674 -55.76 -2.19 20.27
N SER A 675 -55.09 -1.55 21.22
CA SER A 675 -55.71 -0.80 22.32
C SER A 675 -56.27 0.58 21.90
N ILE A 676 -56.01 1.04 20.67
CA ILE A 676 -56.51 2.32 20.17
C ILE A 676 -58.03 2.29 20.04
N LYS A 677 -58.71 3.22 20.71
CA LYS A 677 -60.18 3.29 20.72
C LYS A 677 -60.79 3.94 19.48
N THR A 678 -60.03 4.77 18.76
CA THR A 678 -60.47 5.47 17.54
C THR A 678 -60.29 4.57 16.31
N ASP A 679 -61.40 4.10 15.74
CA ASP A 679 -61.43 3.09 14.67
C ASP A 679 -60.62 3.52 13.43
N ASP A 680 -60.65 4.78 13.03
CA ASP A 680 -59.91 5.28 11.88
C ASP A 680 -58.37 5.26 12.10
N THR A 681 -57.90 5.67 13.30
CA THR A 681 -56.46 5.65 13.61
C THR A 681 -55.96 4.19 13.76
N LYS A 682 -56.77 3.32 14.35
CA LYS A 682 -56.48 1.90 14.50
C LYS A 682 -56.32 1.23 13.15
N LYS A 683 -57.29 1.38 12.26
CA LYS A 683 -57.25 0.79 10.90
C LYS A 683 -56.08 1.30 10.08
N LYS A 684 -55.72 2.57 10.18
CA LYS A 684 -54.54 3.14 9.49
C LYS A 684 -53.27 2.55 10.03
N ALA A 685 -53.08 2.39 11.34
CA ALA A 685 -51.92 1.80 11.94
C ALA A 685 -51.76 0.29 11.61
N GLU A 686 -52.88 -0.45 11.67
CA GLU A 686 -52.93 -1.86 11.24
C GLU A 686 -52.58 -2.01 9.76
N LYS A 687 -53.09 -1.14 8.90
CA LYS A 687 -52.74 -1.12 7.49
C LYS A 687 -51.26 -0.84 7.25
N ILE A 688 -50.62 0.07 7.99
CA ILE A 688 -49.19 0.32 7.92
C ILE A 688 -48.38 -0.94 8.26
N LEU A 689 -48.78 -1.65 9.31
CA LEU A 689 -48.12 -2.91 9.67
C LEU A 689 -48.24 -3.94 8.54
N SER A 690 -49.42 -4.09 7.92
CA SER A 690 -49.64 -5.03 6.82
C SER A 690 -48.90 -4.61 5.52
N ASP A 691 -48.85 -3.33 5.22
CA ASP A 691 -48.31 -2.83 3.95
C ASP A 691 -46.78 -2.67 3.97
N LEU A 692 -46.17 -2.37 5.14
CA LEU A 692 -44.75 -2.04 5.25
C LEU A 692 -43.92 -3.10 5.97
N ILE A 693 -44.50 -3.81 6.91
CA ILE A 693 -43.74 -4.73 7.77
C ILE A 693 -44.08 -6.18 7.50
N TRP A 694 -45.37 -6.56 7.42
CA TRP A 694 -45.76 -7.96 7.44
C TRP A 694 -46.73 -8.38 6.33
N LYS A 695 -46.48 -9.51 5.68
CA LYS A 695 -47.25 -10.09 4.57
C LYS A 695 -48.25 -11.16 5.07
N GLY A 696 -49.06 -10.89 6.08
CA GLY A 696 -50.01 -11.85 6.65
C GLY A 696 -51.37 -11.24 6.93
N ASN A 697 -52.42 -12.07 6.85
CA ASN A 697 -53.82 -11.66 7.05
C ASN A 697 -54.19 -11.35 8.50
N SER A 698 -53.26 -11.40 9.43
CA SER A 698 -53.54 -11.13 10.85
C SER A 698 -52.34 -10.52 11.59
N PRO A 699 -52.56 -9.39 12.29
CA PRO A 699 -51.58 -8.88 13.27
C PRO A 699 -51.35 -9.84 14.45
N ASP A 700 -52.14 -10.91 14.56
CA ASP A 700 -52.09 -11.88 15.67
C ASP A 700 -50.98 -12.93 15.54
N SER A 701 -50.16 -12.89 14.48
CA SER A 701 -49.02 -13.84 14.39
C SER A 701 -47.99 -13.51 15.47
N GLU A 702 -47.84 -14.40 16.43
CA GLU A 702 -46.91 -14.32 17.55
C GLU A 702 -45.43 -14.30 17.12
N VAL A 703 -45.11 -14.25 15.82
CA VAL A 703 -43.76 -14.46 15.30
C VAL A 703 -43.44 -13.41 14.25
N LEU A 704 -42.50 -12.54 14.55
CA LEU A 704 -41.69 -11.87 13.53
C LEU A 704 -40.88 -12.95 12.79
N ASP A 705 -41.55 -13.60 11.83
CA ASP A 705 -40.90 -14.53 10.92
C ASP A 705 -40.37 -13.72 9.74
N ALA A 706 -39.08 -13.74 9.54
CA ALA A 706 -38.41 -12.95 8.51
C ALA A 706 -38.95 -13.21 7.10
N ALA A 707 -39.47 -14.43 6.85
CA ALA A 707 -40.09 -14.80 5.59
C ALA A 707 -41.34 -13.96 5.24
N GLY A 708 -41.96 -13.31 6.22
CA GLY A 708 -43.12 -12.41 6.06
C GLY A 708 -42.80 -10.94 5.88
N LEU A 709 -41.55 -10.48 6.06
CA LEU A 709 -41.20 -9.07 5.98
C LEU A 709 -41.40 -8.49 4.57
N GLN A 710 -42.18 -7.42 4.45
CA GLN A 710 -42.50 -6.77 3.18
C GLN A 710 -41.30 -6.11 2.53
N TYR A 711 -40.31 -5.71 3.31
CA TYR A 711 -39.08 -5.06 2.81
C TYR A 711 -37.96 -6.08 2.50
N LEU A 712 -38.09 -7.36 2.85
CA LEU A 712 -37.05 -8.36 2.59
C LEU A 712 -36.62 -8.45 1.12
N PRO A 713 -37.52 -8.38 0.11
CA PRO A 713 -37.13 -8.41 -1.30
C PRO A 713 -36.18 -7.26 -1.69
N LEU A 714 -36.19 -6.15 -0.97
CA LEU A 714 -35.31 -4.99 -1.23
C LEU A 714 -33.85 -5.27 -0.86
N ILE A 715 -33.62 -6.23 0.04
CA ILE A 715 -32.31 -6.57 0.61
C ILE A 715 -31.93 -8.04 0.40
N GLU A 716 -32.69 -8.79 -0.39
CA GLU A 716 -32.48 -10.22 -0.60
C GLU A 716 -31.13 -10.55 -1.25
N ASP A 717 -30.61 -9.65 -2.11
CA ASP A 717 -29.29 -9.78 -2.73
C ASP A 717 -28.14 -9.69 -1.72
N LEU A 718 -28.38 -9.19 -0.51
CA LEU A 718 -27.41 -9.16 0.58
C LEU A 718 -27.27 -10.51 1.31
N ARG A 719 -28.16 -11.45 1.08
CA ARG A 719 -28.16 -12.78 1.71
C ARG A 719 -26.90 -13.58 1.36
N GLU A 720 -26.52 -13.61 0.08
CA GLU A 720 -25.32 -14.32 -0.36
C GLU A 720 -24.04 -13.73 0.26
N PRO A 721 -23.77 -12.40 0.16
CA PRO A 721 -22.64 -11.78 0.85
C PRO A 721 -22.65 -12.07 2.36
N TYR A 722 -23.78 -11.92 3.04
CA TYR A 722 -23.88 -12.16 4.48
C TYR A 722 -23.53 -13.61 4.84
N SER A 723 -24.04 -14.60 4.09
CA SER A 723 -23.81 -16.02 4.35
C SER A 723 -22.35 -16.44 4.18
N CYS A 724 -21.57 -15.72 3.36
CA CYS A 724 -20.13 -15.94 3.23
C CYS A 724 -19.36 -15.65 4.54
N PHE A 725 -19.94 -14.87 5.45
CA PHE A 725 -19.30 -14.44 6.70
C PHE A 725 -19.89 -15.07 7.96
N ARG A 726 -20.67 -16.15 7.81
CA ARG A 726 -21.24 -16.92 8.96
C ARG A 726 -20.12 -17.54 9.79
N GLU A 727 -20.27 -17.44 11.11
CA GLU A 727 -19.39 -18.12 12.07
C GLU A 727 -19.87 -19.55 12.37
N LYS A 728 -18.97 -20.37 12.95
CA LYS A 728 -19.37 -21.69 13.43
C LYS A 728 -20.34 -21.52 14.60
N GLY A 729 -21.59 -21.87 14.39
CA GLY A 729 -22.65 -21.77 15.42
C GLY A 729 -23.80 -20.83 15.05
N ASP A 730 -23.66 -20.03 13.99
CA ASP A 730 -24.77 -19.22 13.48
C ASP A 730 -25.89 -20.11 12.95
N SER A 731 -27.14 -19.78 13.31
CA SER A 731 -28.33 -20.48 12.80
C SER A 731 -28.44 -20.30 11.28
N GLU A 732 -29.16 -21.18 10.60
CA GLU A 732 -29.46 -21.03 9.17
C GLU A 732 -30.20 -19.73 8.87
N ASP A 733 -30.96 -19.22 9.80
CA ASP A 733 -31.82 -18.05 9.72
C ASP A 733 -31.18 -16.79 10.32
N ALA A 734 -29.83 -16.76 10.50
CA ALA A 734 -29.15 -15.61 11.11
C ALA A 734 -29.34 -14.32 10.30
N PHE A 735 -29.35 -14.39 8.97
CA PHE A 735 -29.59 -13.25 8.09
C PHE A 735 -30.99 -12.67 8.35
N GLU A 736 -32.01 -13.54 8.31
CA GLU A 736 -33.39 -13.14 8.53
C GLU A 736 -33.61 -12.54 9.91
N THR A 737 -32.97 -13.11 10.91
CA THR A 737 -33.08 -12.63 12.30
C THR A 737 -32.50 -11.21 12.43
N GLU A 738 -31.33 -10.96 11.83
CA GLU A 738 -30.71 -9.63 11.88
C GLU A 738 -31.47 -8.61 11.01
N MET A 739 -31.98 -9.03 9.84
CA MET A 739 -32.79 -8.14 8.99
C MET A 739 -34.14 -7.83 9.64
N ALA A 740 -34.73 -8.79 10.36
CA ALA A 740 -35.95 -8.56 11.11
C ALA A 740 -35.78 -7.51 12.22
N ALA A 741 -34.62 -7.40 12.82
CA ALA A 741 -34.33 -6.37 13.83
C ALA A 741 -34.42 -4.92 13.31
N LEU A 742 -34.34 -4.71 12.00
CA LEU A 742 -34.39 -3.36 11.40
C LEU A 742 -35.80 -2.79 11.24
N TRP A 743 -36.85 -3.55 11.55
CA TRP A 743 -38.25 -3.16 11.36
C TRP A 743 -38.61 -1.81 12.05
N SER A 744 -38.19 -1.64 13.28
CA SER A 744 -38.52 -0.44 14.07
C SER A 744 -37.82 0.80 13.58
N GLU A 745 -36.56 0.68 13.15
CA GLU A 745 -35.79 1.77 12.56
C GLU A 745 -36.42 2.22 11.24
N TYR A 746 -36.80 1.27 10.39
CA TYR A 746 -37.48 1.56 9.13
C TYR A 746 -38.81 2.28 9.36
N LEU A 747 -39.67 1.78 10.24
CA LEU A 747 -40.94 2.45 10.56
C LEU A 747 -40.74 3.83 11.16
N MET A 748 -39.79 3.98 12.06
CA MET A 748 -39.48 5.28 12.65
C MET A 748 -39.09 6.28 11.58
N ALA A 749 -38.25 5.89 10.62
CA ALA A 749 -37.85 6.73 9.51
C ALA A 749 -39.04 7.13 8.62
N VAL A 750 -39.94 6.19 8.32
CA VAL A 750 -41.18 6.47 7.57
C VAL A 750 -42.05 7.48 8.32
N PHE A 751 -42.23 7.33 9.63
CA PHE A 751 -43.05 8.24 10.44
C PHE A 751 -42.43 9.64 10.53
N VAL A 752 -41.13 9.75 10.66
CA VAL A 752 -40.41 11.02 10.68
C VAL A 752 -40.58 11.76 9.34
N GLN A 753 -40.44 11.02 8.22
CA GLN A 753 -40.59 11.60 6.87
C GLN A 753 -42.05 12.07 6.64
N GLU A 754 -43.03 11.27 7.02
CA GLU A 754 -44.44 11.66 6.88
C GLU A 754 -44.81 12.88 7.73
N LYS A 755 -44.25 12.95 8.95
CA LYS A 755 -44.43 14.13 9.81
C LYS A 755 -43.83 15.39 9.19
N TYR A 756 -42.71 15.25 8.51
CA TYR A 756 -42.10 16.35 7.74
C TYR A 756 -43.00 16.77 6.58
N ASN A 757 -43.49 15.81 5.79
CA ASN A 757 -44.40 16.07 4.65
C ASN A 757 -45.68 16.80 5.09
N LEU A 758 -46.36 16.34 6.15
CA LEU A 758 -47.56 16.94 6.69
C LEU A 758 -47.35 18.40 7.14
N LYS A 759 -46.23 18.72 7.74
CA LYS A 759 -45.88 20.09 8.14
C LYS A 759 -45.67 21.01 6.94
N HIS A 760 -45.09 20.52 5.86
CA HIS A 760 -44.88 21.32 4.66
C HIS A 760 -46.13 21.48 3.80
N GLU A 761 -47.09 20.53 3.85
CA GLU A 761 -48.41 20.69 3.21
C GLU A 761 -49.27 21.74 3.95
N GLU A 762 -49.18 21.79 5.29
CA GLU A 762 -49.89 22.84 6.08
C GLU A 762 -49.32 24.25 5.84
N GLY A 763 -47.97 24.40 5.69
CA GLY A 763 -47.35 25.68 5.43
C GLY A 763 -47.67 26.28 4.05
N ASN A 764 -47.88 25.46 3.03
CA ASN A 764 -48.25 25.91 1.69
C ASN A 764 -49.73 26.32 1.59
N HIS A 765 -50.58 25.99 2.56
CA HIS A 765 -51.97 26.41 2.63
C HIS A 765 -52.18 27.72 3.44
N GLU A 766 -51.14 28.20 4.16
CA GLU A 766 -51.20 29.51 4.84
C GLU A 766 -50.60 30.66 3.99
N GLU A 767 -49.98 30.37 2.86
CA GLU A 767 -49.45 31.38 1.91
C GLU A 767 -50.36 31.62 0.67
N ASP A 768 -51.47 30.86 0.47
CA ASP A 768 -52.53 31.13 -0.51
C ASP A 768 -53.77 31.76 0.22
#